data_9be5617db5734f3f80abbfafe16c9cb5
#
_entry.id   9be5617db5734f3f80abbfafe16c9cb5
#
_cell.length_a   1.000
_cell.length_b   1.000
_cell.length_c   1.000
_cell.angle_alpha   90.00
_cell.angle_beta   90.00
_cell.angle_gamma   90.00
#
_symmetry.space_group_name_H-M   'P 1'
#
loop_
_entity.id
_entity.type
_entity.pdbx_description
1 polymer ?
#
loop_
_entity_poly.entity_id
_entity_poly.type
_entity_poly.pdbx_seq_one_letter_code
_entity_poly.pdbx_strand_id
1 'polypeptide(L)'
;MPIISNFPTGGGSGGGGLALGAVSNIAIVVSHGKAYFKWTDPSDLVVAESTLAAFAGTILVRKAGSAPVSRRDGTVVLDSKIRNAYQSEYFCDSGLTDGVTYYYKFFTYTTQNVYTDLDENLVTVTPVAVAPANVSGMSVAAAGNGKVVLKWTDPENTTQDGITTTVWGGSKVVYKKGSKPTSVDDGTLVLNSTTKNAYQTNGLTISGLTNGETYYFAVFPYATDAYGSAVNTNASNVISGVPNRLAIANVPSQSGTLTYTGSAQTPSWSNYDSSKMTLSVTAQTNAGTYAATFTPLDDYCWSDGSITAKSVNWTIGKAAGSLSLSKTSITLNSSTKSTTFTVTRAGDGAISAVSSDTSVATVSVIGTTVTVNSVNDKTGTATITVSVAAGTNHTAPSNKTCAVSCEFLPAIGTALNDISWADIKRISDAGLASSYFAVGDRKAVALSGTAGSLSLSGTYYCYIIGIDHNSAKEGTNRIHFQFGYTAASGGVHIAFIDGGYGSNYTSGSYFNMNNANSNSGGWANSRMRTTIIPTFKACLPSDLQAVLKTVTKYSDNTGGGSNTASYVTATTDDIFLLAEWEVFGARSYANSAEQNYQAQYAYYSAGNSKVRYRHSSTGSTALWWLRSVHADSSSYFCLVVTSGSAYGHSAGYSHGFAPAFCV
;
A
#
# COMPACT_ATOMS: atom_id res chain seq x y z
N MET A 1 -18.57 -117.79 25.51
CA MET A 1 -19.71 -116.87 25.81
C MET A 1 -19.21 -115.88 26.83
N PRO A 2 -19.06 -114.58 26.54
CA PRO A 2 -18.78 -113.61 27.58
C PRO A 2 -20.09 -113.29 28.31
N ILE A 3 -20.04 -113.37 29.61
CA ILE A 3 -21.12 -113.03 30.52
C ILE A 3 -21.22 -111.50 30.48
N ILE A 4 -22.33 -110.93 29.91
CA ILE A 4 -22.66 -109.52 29.97
C ILE A 4 -23.18 -109.21 31.37
N SER A 5 -22.34 -108.78 32.25
CA SER A 5 -22.71 -108.23 33.56
C SER A 5 -22.55 -106.69 33.50
N ASN A 6 -23.58 -105.97 33.21
CA ASN A 6 -23.94 -104.59 33.60
C ASN A 6 -24.91 -104.01 32.61
N PHE A 7 -26.14 -104.51 32.68
CA PHE A 7 -27.27 -103.73 32.15
C PHE A 7 -27.83 -102.87 33.30
N PRO A 8 -28.07 -101.61 33.11
CA PRO A 8 -28.73 -100.84 34.16
C PRO A 8 -30.16 -101.37 34.38
N THR A 9 -30.38 -101.94 35.59
CA THR A 9 -31.78 -102.29 36.01
C THR A 9 -32.46 -101.04 36.50
N GLY A 10 -33.59 -100.73 35.90
CA GLY A 10 -34.39 -99.56 36.29
C GLY A 10 -34.99 -99.77 37.68
N GLY A 11 -34.64 -98.95 38.65
CA GLY A 11 -35.27 -98.90 39.98
C GLY A 11 -36.72 -98.46 39.94
N GLY A 12 -37.65 -99.45 39.81
CA GLY A 12 -39.05 -99.16 39.87
C GLY A 12 -39.82 -100.46 40.05
N SER A 13 -40.63 -100.60 41.12
CA SER A 13 -41.42 -101.76 41.47
C SER A 13 -42.43 -102.19 40.37
N GLY A 14 -42.11 -103.29 39.68
CA GLY A 14 -43.02 -103.95 38.78
C GLY A 14 -42.43 -104.37 37.43
N GLY A 15 -41.95 -105.61 37.32
CA GLY A 15 -41.66 -106.32 36.06
C GLY A 15 -40.24 -106.09 35.50
N GLY A 16 -39.41 -107.16 35.44
CA GLY A 16 -37.98 -107.10 34.99
C GLY A 16 -37.77 -106.79 33.51
N GLY A 17 -38.02 -105.55 33.09
CA GLY A 17 -37.73 -105.01 31.73
C GLY A 17 -36.34 -104.35 31.72
N LEU A 18 -35.63 -104.35 30.55
CA LEU A 18 -34.35 -103.67 30.35
C LEU A 18 -34.56 -102.17 30.16
N ALA A 19 -33.82 -101.31 30.85
CA ALA A 19 -33.79 -99.88 30.79
C ALA A 19 -32.84 -99.33 29.72
N LEU A 20 -33.09 -98.13 29.23
CA LEU A 20 -32.21 -97.39 28.31
C LEU A 20 -31.04 -96.76 29.07
N GLY A 21 -30.00 -96.37 28.39
CA GLY A 21 -28.91 -95.57 28.94
C GLY A 21 -29.30 -94.17 29.38
N ALA A 22 -28.35 -93.43 29.92
CA ALA A 22 -28.49 -92.03 30.28
C ALA A 22 -28.65 -91.12 29.02
N VAL A 23 -29.28 -90.00 29.18
CA VAL A 23 -29.16 -88.92 28.21
C VAL A 23 -27.70 -88.38 28.17
N SER A 24 -27.27 -87.91 27.06
CA SER A 24 -25.90 -87.39 26.88
C SER A 24 -25.90 -85.98 26.30
N ASN A 25 -24.70 -85.32 26.27
CA ASN A 25 -24.50 -84.03 25.73
C ASN A 25 -25.48 -82.95 26.27
N ILE A 26 -25.77 -83.01 27.58
CA ILE A 26 -26.62 -82.05 28.23
C ILE A 26 -25.94 -80.65 28.20
N ALA A 27 -26.52 -79.73 27.51
CA ALA A 27 -26.15 -78.28 27.53
C ALA A 27 -27.28 -77.49 28.19
N ILE A 28 -26.89 -76.49 29.01
CA ILE A 28 -27.82 -75.71 29.82
C ILE A 28 -27.47 -74.22 29.64
N VAL A 29 -28.47 -73.43 29.31
CA VAL A 29 -28.40 -71.95 29.36
C VAL A 29 -29.43 -71.48 30.38
N VAL A 30 -28.99 -70.52 31.21
CA VAL A 30 -29.82 -70.01 32.31
C VAL A 30 -30.03 -68.51 32.12
N SER A 31 -31.22 -68.04 32.34
CA SER A 31 -31.55 -66.62 32.35
C SER A 31 -32.58 -66.32 33.47
N HIS A 32 -32.96 -65.03 33.61
CA HIS A 32 -34.00 -64.61 34.53
C HIS A 32 -35.27 -65.48 34.37
N GLY A 33 -35.64 -66.18 35.45
CA GLY A 33 -36.85 -66.97 35.51
C GLY A 33 -36.94 -68.11 34.51
N LYS A 34 -35.89 -68.53 33.84
CA LYS A 34 -35.90 -69.56 32.79
C LYS A 34 -34.64 -70.42 32.80
N ALA A 35 -34.85 -71.67 32.39
CA ALA A 35 -33.77 -72.61 32.11
C ALA A 35 -34.00 -73.28 30.74
N TYR A 36 -32.97 -73.37 29.94
CA TYR A 36 -33.00 -73.95 28.61
C TYR A 36 -32.10 -75.19 28.61
N PHE A 37 -32.61 -76.27 28.06
CA PHE A 37 -31.95 -77.59 28.07
C PHE A 37 -31.86 -78.10 26.64
N LYS A 38 -30.72 -78.66 26.32
CA LYS A 38 -30.47 -79.44 25.11
C LYS A 38 -29.74 -80.67 25.45
N TRP A 39 -30.14 -81.79 24.89
CA TRP A 39 -29.53 -83.09 25.17
C TRP A 39 -29.67 -84.07 24.01
N THR A 40 -28.96 -85.22 24.05
CA THR A 40 -29.11 -86.32 23.12
C THR A 40 -29.75 -87.48 23.86
N ASP A 41 -30.86 -87.99 23.32
CA ASP A 41 -31.54 -89.16 23.88
C ASP A 41 -30.70 -90.46 23.63
N PRO A 42 -30.81 -91.43 24.49
CA PRO A 42 -30.12 -92.68 24.30
C PRO A 42 -30.61 -93.46 23.09
N SER A 43 -29.71 -94.28 22.55
CA SER A 43 -30.07 -95.22 21.50
C SER A 43 -30.91 -96.38 22.07
N ASP A 44 -31.63 -97.09 21.22
CA ASP A 44 -32.26 -98.33 21.57
C ASP A 44 -31.20 -99.31 22.07
N LEU A 45 -31.57 -100.10 23.04
CA LEU A 45 -30.74 -101.19 23.48
C LEU A 45 -30.87 -102.37 22.51
N VAL A 46 -29.80 -102.59 21.72
CA VAL A 46 -29.77 -103.60 20.68
C VAL A 46 -28.67 -104.61 21.04
N VAL A 47 -28.97 -105.93 21.07
CA VAL A 47 -28.02 -107.00 21.25
C VAL A 47 -28.22 -108.04 20.18
N ALA A 48 -27.19 -108.40 19.44
CA ALA A 48 -27.22 -109.38 18.35
C ALA A 48 -28.37 -109.16 17.36
N GLU A 49 -28.52 -107.90 16.87
CA GLU A 49 -29.52 -107.39 15.94
C GLU A 49 -30.97 -107.36 16.47
N SER A 50 -31.23 -107.73 17.71
CA SER A 50 -32.55 -107.67 18.33
C SER A 50 -32.66 -106.46 19.25
N THR A 51 -33.67 -105.63 19.06
CA THR A 51 -33.96 -104.50 19.94
C THR A 51 -34.62 -105.01 21.20
N LEU A 52 -33.83 -104.95 22.31
CA LEU A 52 -34.29 -105.42 23.64
C LEU A 52 -35.06 -104.31 24.39
N ALA A 53 -34.69 -103.05 24.16
CA ALA A 53 -35.46 -101.89 24.70
C ALA A 53 -35.47 -100.75 23.66
N ALA A 54 -36.64 -100.47 23.18
CA ALA A 54 -36.83 -99.37 22.22
C ALA A 54 -37.27 -98.07 22.96
N PHE A 55 -36.61 -96.97 22.58
CA PHE A 55 -36.96 -95.65 23.12
C PHE A 55 -38.39 -95.24 22.81
N ALA A 56 -39.08 -94.72 23.81
CA ALA A 56 -40.46 -94.21 23.70
C ALA A 56 -40.59 -92.78 24.15
N GLY A 57 -39.65 -92.29 24.98
CA GLY A 57 -39.65 -90.89 25.37
C GLY A 57 -38.67 -90.54 26.50
N THR A 58 -38.54 -89.23 26.75
CA THR A 58 -37.82 -88.69 27.89
C THR A 58 -38.74 -87.76 28.67
N ILE A 59 -38.88 -87.99 29.96
CA ILE A 59 -39.55 -87.11 30.92
C ILE A 59 -38.53 -86.28 31.64
N LEU A 60 -38.71 -84.96 31.68
CA LEU A 60 -37.88 -84.07 32.51
C LEU A 60 -38.70 -83.66 33.72
N VAL A 61 -38.19 -83.90 34.90
CA VAL A 61 -38.82 -83.59 36.19
C VAL A 61 -38.02 -82.48 36.87
N ARG A 62 -38.64 -81.46 37.32
CA ARG A 62 -38.09 -80.34 38.10
C ARG A 62 -38.55 -80.47 39.57
N LYS A 63 -37.61 -80.14 40.49
CA LYS A 63 -37.90 -80.00 41.91
C LYS A 63 -37.04 -78.91 42.52
N ALA A 64 -37.62 -78.01 43.32
CA ALA A 64 -36.85 -76.98 44.02
C ALA A 64 -36.23 -77.57 45.29
N GLY A 65 -34.95 -77.12 45.55
CA GLY A 65 -34.23 -77.39 46.79
C GLY A 65 -33.69 -78.83 46.99
N SER A 66 -34.15 -79.84 46.22
CA SER A 66 -33.61 -81.24 46.33
C SER A 66 -33.80 -82.02 45.02
N ALA A 67 -33.04 -83.05 44.80
CA ALA A 67 -33.11 -83.94 43.62
C ALA A 67 -34.45 -84.69 43.57
N PRO A 68 -35.12 -84.78 42.41
CA PRO A 68 -36.21 -85.71 42.22
C PRO A 68 -35.79 -87.18 42.45
N VAL A 69 -36.40 -87.88 43.38
CA VAL A 69 -36.12 -89.32 43.64
C VAL A 69 -36.95 -90.23 42.75
N SER A 70 -37.93 -89.69 42.01
CA SER A 70 -38.70 -90.42 41.01
C SER A 70 -39.32 -89.42 40.00
N ARG A 71 -39.85 -89.95 38.91
CA ARG A 71 -40.62 -89.15 37.91
C ARG A 71 -41.91 -88.48 38.44
N ARG A 72 -42.35 -88.86 39.66
CA ARG A 72 -43.53 -88.23 40.33
C ARG A 72 -43.10 -87.34 41.50
N ASP A 73 -41.81 -87.24 41.77
CA ASP A 73 -41.30 -86.44 42.87
C ASP A 73 -40.81 -85.10 42.36
N GLY A 74 -41.79 -84.24 42.04
CA GLY A 74 -41.57 -82.89 41.47
C GLY A 74 -42.60 -82.60 40.38
N THR A 75 -42.26 -81.55 39.64
CA THR A 75 -43.10 -81.07 38.48
C THR A 75 -42.57 -81.70 37.21
N VAL A 76 -43.35 -82.46 36.49
CA VAL A 76 -43.04 -82.84 35.11
C VAL A 76 -43.12 -81.61 34.22
N VAL A 77 -41.95 -81.16 33.71
CA VAL A 77 -41.88 -79.98 32.86
C VAL A 77 -41.87 -80.32 31.37
N LEU A 78 -41.54 -81.63 31.06
CA LEU A 78 -41.59 -82.15 29.70
C LEU A 78 -41.81 -83.67 29.71
N ASP A 79 -42.57 -84.15 28.75
CA ASP A 79 -42.71 -85.54 28.32
C ASP A 79 -42.53 -85.62 26.78
N SER A 80 -41.25 -85.77 26.32
CA SER A 80 -40.92 -85.82 24.89
C SER A 80 -41.00 -87.23 24.36
N LYS A 81 -41.85 -87.48 23.37
CA LYS A 81 -41.99 -88.81 22.71
C LYS A 81 -41.24 -88.87 21.39
N ILE A 82 -40.57 -87.78 20.99
CA ILE A 82 -39.75 -87.76 19.80
C ILE A 82 -38.27 -87.83 20.18
N ARG A 83 -37.59 -88.85 19.69
CA ARG A 83 -36.15 -89.06 19.96
C ARG A 83 -35.34 -87.89 19.43
N ASN A 84 -34.48 -87.36 20.24
CA ASN A 84 -33.56 -86.28 19.93
C ASN A 84 -34.33 -84.94 19.55
N ALA A 85 -35.55 -84.79 20.00
CA ALA A 85 -36.34 -83.54 19.73
C ALA A 85 -35.60 -82.27 20.20
N TYR A 86 -34.75 -82.43 21.25
CA TYR A 86 -34.00 -81.32 21.84
C TYR A 86 -32.47 -81.52 21.71
N GLN A 87 -32.04 -82.22 20.67
CA GLN A 87 -30.62 -82.38 20.37
C GLN A 87 -30.00 -81.12 19.74
N SER A 88 -30.72 -80.48 18.84
CA SER A 88 -30.33 -79.25 18.17
C SER A 88 -30.99 -77.99 18.69
N GLU A 89 -32.20 -78.14 19.24
CA GLU A 89 -33.04 -77.02 19.75
C GLU A 89 -33.13 -77.12 21.28
N TYR A 90 -33.25 -75.96 21.93
CA TYR A 90 -33.41 -75.89 23.39
C TYR A 90 -34.91 -76.07 23.81
N PHE A 91 -35.16 -76.91 24.77
CA PHE A 91 -36.37 -76.88 25.57
C PHE A 91 -36.27 -75.76 26.61
N CYS A 92 -37.32 -74.95 26.75
CA CYS A 92 -37.35 -73.83 27.70
C CYS A 92 -38.33 -74.15 28.84
N ASP A 93 -37.83 -74.24 30.05
CA ASP A 93 -38.67 -74.18 31.26
C ASP A 93 -38.68 -72.77 31.82
N SER A 94 -39.84 -72.18 32.03
CA SER A 94 -40.04 -70.79 32.43
C SER A 94 -40.87 -70.70 33.73
N GLY A 95 -40.95 -69.45 34.28
CA GLY A 95 -41.69 -69.22 35.55
C GLY A 95 -40.91 -69.70 36.78
N LEU A 96 -39.59 -69.76 36.64
CA LEU A 96 -38.65 -70.05 37.73
C LEU A 96 -38.43 -68.81 38.60
N THR A 97 -38.11 -69.04 39.88
CA THR A 97 -37.75 -67.94 40.79
C THR A 97 -36.23 -67.81 40.82
N ASP A 98 -35.75 -66.59 40.55
CA ASP A 98 -34.32 -66.31 40.64
C ASP A 98 -33.76 -66.58 42.02
N GLY A 99 -32.51 -67.09 42.08
CA GLY A 99 -31.83 -67.45 43.31
C GLY A 99 -32.23 -68.78 43.94
N VAL A 100 -33.32 -69.43 43.40
CA VAL A 100 -33.77 -70.70 43.83
C VAL A 100 -33.08 -71.80 43.01
N THR A 101 -32.40 -72.77 43.67
CA THR A 101 -31.80 -73.91 43.00
C THR A 101 -32.85 -74.95 42.68
N TYR A 102 -33.00 -75.26 41.42
CA TYR A 102 -33.86 -76.31 40.89
C TYR A 102 -33.00 -77.47 40.45
N TYR A 103 -33.48 -78.67 40.76
CA TYR A 103 -32.92 -79.93 40.35
C TYR A 103 -33.76 -80.51 39.24
N TYR A 104 -33.14 -80.88 38.14
CA TYR A 104 -33.78 -81.48 36.99
C TYR A 104 -33.25 -82.87 36.78
N LYS A 105 -34.14 -83.84 36.67
CA LYS A 105 -33.75 -85.24 36.41
C LYS A 105 -34.44 -85.74 35.16
N PHE A 106 -33.70 -86.28 34.23
CA PHE A 106 -34.18 -86.91 33.02
C PHE A 106 -34.50 -88.37 33.28
N PHE A 107 -35.74 -88.75 32.96
CA PHE A 107 -36.18 -90.12 33.01
C PHE A 107 -36.53 -90.58 31.59
N THR A 108 -35.63 -91.36 30.95
CA THR A 108 -35.88 -92.00 29.68
C THR A 108 -36.82 -93.22 29.88
N TYR A 109 -37.64 -93.51 28.91
CA TYR A 109 -38.46 -94.71 29.03
C TYR A 109 -38.64 -95.42 27.69
N THR A 110 -38.89 -96.75 27.82
CA THR A 110 -39.10 -97.68 26.70
C THR A 110 -40.55 -97.76 26.27
N THR A 111 -40.81 -98.36 25.09
CA THR A 111 -42.19 -98.72 24.62
C THR A 111 -42.91 -99.69 25.55
N GLN A 112 -42.21 -100.31 26.48
CA GLN A 112 -42.73 -101.22 27.52
C GLN A 112 -42.96 -100.45 28.86
N ASN A 113 -42.75 -99.13 28.91
CA ASN A 113 -42.90 -98.26 30.08
C ASN A 113 -41.88 -98.55 31.18
N VAL A 114 -40.67 -99.03 30.82
CA VAL A 114 -39.53 -99.15 31.73
C VAL A 114 -38.79 -97.85 31.76
N TYR A 115 -38.59 -97.26 32.95
CA TYR A 115 -37.95 -95.92 33.14
C TYR A 115 -36.55 -96.05 33.65
N THR A 116 -35.65 -95.22 33.09
CA THR A 116 -34.26 -95.15 33.54
C THR A 116 -34.20 -94.14 34.68
N ASP A 117 -33.55 -94.48 35.80
CA ASP A 117 -33.31 -93.62 36.95
C ASP A 117 -31.83 -93.70 37.30
N LEU A 118 -31.05 -92.82 36.65
CA LEU A 118 -29.60 -92.71 36.79
C LEU A 118 -29.21 -91.36 37.39
N ASP A 119 -28.23 -91.40 38.29
CA ASP A 119 -27.74 -90.11 38.85
C ASP A 119 -27.00 -89.26 37.83
N GLU A 120 -26.48 -89.81 36.76
CA GLU A 120 -25.88 -89.12 35.61
C GLU A 120 -26.89 -88.25 34.85
N ASN A 121 -28.22 -88.47 35.03
CA ASN A 121 -29.29 -87.69 34.43
C ASN A 121 -29.76 -86.56 35.32
N LEU A 122 -29.06 -86.20 36.37
CA LEU A 122 -29.36 -85.13 37.29
C LEU A 122 -28.53 -83.87 36.98
N VAL A 123 -29.19 -82.76 36.81
CA VAL A 123 -28.56 -81.44 36.64
C VAL A 123 -29.21 -80.42 37.57
N THR A 124 -28.44 -79.40 37.94
CA THR A 124 -28.89 -78.33 38.81
C THR A 124 -28.88 -76.99 38.06
N VAL A 125 -29.82 -76.16 38.32
CA VAL A 125 -29.98 -74.82 37.70
C VAL A 125 -30.40 -73.81 38.77
N THR A 126 -29.77 -72.69 38.82
CA THR A 126 -30.20 -71.51 39.62
C THR A 126 -30.42 -70.33 38.70
N PRO A 127 -31.65 -70.01 38.32
CA PRO A 127 -31.96 -68.85 37.53
C PRO A 127 -31.47 -67.58 38.21
N VAL A 128 -30.97 -66.65 37.41
CA VAL A 128 -30.49 -65.35 37.91
C VAL A 128 -30.63 -64.29 36.83
N ALA A 129 -31.06 -63.13 37.24
CA ALA A 129 -31.01 -61.96 36.37
C ALA A 129 -29.55 -61.54 36.15
N VAL A 130 -29.17 -61.44 34.88
CA VAL A 130 -27.80 -61.05 34.48
C VAL A 130 -27.87 -59.60 33.96
N ALA A 131 -27.03 -58.73 34.51
CA ALA A 131 -26.90 -57.36 34.03
C ALA A 131 -26.26 -57.32 32.63
N PRO A 132 -26.58 -56.33 31.79
CA PRO A 132 -25.90 -56.11 30.51
C PRO A 132 -24.40 -55.94 30.67
N ALA A 133 -23.66 -56.12 29.60
CA ALA A 133 -22.21 -55.87 29.57
C ALA A 133 -21.89 -54.38 29.90
N ASN A 134 -20.61 -54.04 30.05
CA ASN A 134 -20.16 -52.70 30.28
C ASN A 134 -20.47 -51.81 29.06
N VAL A 135 -20.74 -50.53 29.29
CA VAL A 135 -20.75 -49.52 28.22
C VAL A 135 -19.32 -49.35 27.65
N SER A 136 -19.23 -48.91 26.42
CA SER A 136 -17.93 -48.70 25.76
C SER A 136 -17.80 -47.25 25.23
N GLY A 137 -16.60 -46.86 24.83
CA GLY A 137 -16.35 -45.53 24.25
C GLY A 137 -16.64 -44.35 25.17
N MET A 138 -16.59 -44.56 26.49
CA MET A 138 -16.86 -43.47 27.45
C MET A 138 -15.83 -42.34 27.30
N SER A 139 -16.32 -41.13 27.14
CA SER A 139 -15.52 -39.91 27.16
C SER A 139 -16.27 -38.77 27.82
N VAL A 140 -15.52 -37.88 28.48
CA VAL A 140 -16.08 -36.65 29.06
C VAL A 140 -15.18 -35.48 28.71
N ALA A 141 -15.78 -34.35 28.29
CA ALA A 141 -15.06 -33.13 27.97
C ALA A 141 -15.75 -31.92 28.63
N ALA A 142 -14.98 -30.91 28.97
CA ALA A 142 -15.53 -29.60 29.39
C ALA A 142 -16.31 -28.98 28.22
N ALA A 143 -17.49 -28.41 28.50
CA ALA A 143 -18.40 -27.85 27.50
C ALA A 143 -18.86 -26.42 27.83
N GLY A 144 -18.14 -25.73 28.71
CA GLY A 144 -18.46 -24.36 29.14
C GLY A 144 -18.56 -24.25 30.66
N ASN A 145 -19.08 -23.11 31.09
CA ASN A 145 -19.21 -22.77 32.50
C ASN A 145 -20.09 -23.77 33.25
N GLY A 146 -19.46 -24.57 34.12
CA GLY A 146 -20.16 -25.60 34.90
C GLY A 146 -20.79 -26.72 34.07
N LYS A 147 -20.27 -27.00 32.88
CA LYS A 147 -20.84 -27.98 31.94
C LYS A 147 -19.80 -28.99 31.47
N VAL A 148 -20.27 -30.22 31.29
CA VAL A 148 -19.53 -31.26 30.60
C VAL A 148 -20.39 -31.95 29.57
N VAL A 149 -19.81 -32.56 28.57
CA VAL A 149 -20.44 -33.49 27.64
C VAL A 149 -19.91 -34.90 27.90
N LEU A 150 -20.80 -35.80 28.25
CA LEU A 150 -20.53 -37.22 28.48
C LEU A 150 -21.00 -38.03 27.26
N LYS A 151 -20.13 -38.87 26.70
CA LYS A 151 -20.47 -39.80 25.60
C LYS A 151 -20.23 -41.21 26.02
N TRP A 152 -21.02 -42.15 25.48
CA TRP A 152 -20.83 -43.60 25.61
C TRP A 152 -21.56 -44.31 24.50
N THR A 153 -21.24 -45.62 24.36
CA THR A 153 -21.98 -46.58 23.53
C THR A 153 -22.59 -47.62 24.43
N ASP A 154 -23.92 -47.82 24.29
CA ASP A 154 -24.66 -48.81 25.07
C ASP A 154 -24.28 -50.25 24.65
N PRO A 155 -24.28 -51.22 25.58
CA PRO A 155 -23.93 -52.59 25.28
C PRO A 155 -24.96 -53.29 24.39
N GLU A 156 -24.52 -54.28 23.63
CA GLU A 156 -25.40 -55.17 22.89
C GLU A 156 -26.07 -56.17 23.83
N ASN A 157 -27.14 -56.82 23.35
CA ASN A 157 -27.80 -57.92 24.06
C ASN A 157 -26.82 -59.10 24.23
N THR A 158 -26.89 -59.77 25.35
CA THR A 158 -26.03 -60.95 25.61
C THR A 158 -26.74 -62.20 25.16
N THR A 159 -26.03 -63.06 24.45
CA THR A 159 -26.51 -64.40 24.04
C THR A 159 -25.49 -65.44 24.47
N GLN A 160 -26.00 -66.60 24.83
CA GLN A 160 -25.23 -67.81 25.09
C GLN A 160 -25.82 -68.94 24.26
N ASP A 161 -24.99 -69.61 23.45
CA ASP A 161 -25.40 -70.70 22.54
C ASP A 161 -26.66 -70.38 21.70
N GLY A 162 -26.79 -69.11 21.22
CA GLY A 162 -27.95 -68.66 20.46
C GLY A 162 -29.16 -68.22 21.29
N ILE A 163 -29.17 -68.46 22.62
CA ILE A 163 -30.25 -68.02 23.52
C ILE A 163 -29.93 -66.62 24.07
N THR A 164 -30.86 -65.70 23.91
CA THR A 164 -30.70 -64.38 24.51
C THR A 164 -30.91 -64.46 26.02
N THR A 165 -29.85 -64.18 26.77
CA THR A 165 -29.87 -64.27 28.26
C THR A 165 -30.09 -62.89 28.90
N THR A 166 -29.78 -61.81 28.21
CA THR A 166 -29.95 -60.44 28.69
C THR A 166 -30.29 -59.52 27.53
N VAL A 167 -31.27 -58.67 27.70
CA VAL A 167 -31.65 -57.59 26.76
C VAL A 167 -31.44 -56.25 27.45
N TRP A 168 -30.63 -55.38 26.82
CA TRP A 168 -30.48 -54.01 27.29
C TRP A 168 -31.82 -53.28 27.33
N GLY A 169 -32.18 -52.74 28.49
CA GLY A 169 -33.43 -52.04 28.74
C GLY A 169 -33.26 -50.54 28.88
N GLY A 170 -32.04 -50.09 29.16
CA GLY A 170 -31.69 -48.70 29.33
C GLY A 170 -30.35 -48.47 30.03
N SER A 171 -29.95 -47.19 30.13
CA SER A 171 -28.78 -46.76 30.86
C SER A 171 -29.10 -45.63 31.80
N LYS A 172 -28.77 -45.74 33.07
CA LYS A 172 -28.89 -44.68 34.08
C LYS A 172 -27.58 -43.97 34.24
N VAL A 173 -27.60 -42.61 34.14
CA VAL A 173 -26.43 -41.77 34.30
C VAL A 173 -26.43 -41.09 35.65
N VAL A 174 -25.41 -41.31 36.43
CA VAL A 174 -25.22 -40.73 37.77
C VAL A 174 -23.90 -40.00 37.83
N TYR A 175 -23.85 -38.84 38.47
CA TYR A 175 -22.56 -38.19 38.78
C TYR A 175 -22.40 -37.95 40.27
N LYS A 176 -21.15 -37.86 40.71
CA LYS A 176 -20.77 -37.56 42.09
C LYS A 176 -19.49 -36.70 42.11
N LYS A 177 -19.46 -35.70 42.99
CA LYS A 177 -18.29 -34.88 43.21
C LYS A 177 -17.26 -35.63 44.09
N GLY A 178 -16.01 -35.64 43.71
CA GLY A 178 -14.86 -36.08 44.50
C GLY A 178 -14.68 -37.61 44.66
N SER A 179 -15.72 -38.46 44.35
CA SER A 179 -15.60 -39.91 44.44
C SER A 179 -16.45 -40.62 43.38
N LYS A 180 -16.14 -41.88 43.09
CA LYS A 180 -16.83 -42.69 42.09
C LYS A 180 -18.22 -43.13 42.61
N PRO A 181 -19.28 -42.98 41.81
CA PRO A 181 -20.56 -43.63 42.10
C PRO A 181 -20.42 -45.13 42.06
N THR A 182 -20.94 -45.81 43.07
CA THR A 182 -20.91 -47.29 43.20
C THR A 182 -22.27 -47.94 42.91
N SER A 183 -23.34 -47.17 42.87
CA SER A 183 -24.68 -47.58 42.50
C SER A 183 -25.46 -46.45 41.89
N VAL A 184 -26.68 -46.72 41.42
CA VAL A 184 -27.58 -45.72 40.84
C VAL A 184 -28.08 -44.68 41.86
N ASP A 185 -27.97 -45.00 43.15
CA ASP A 185 -28.42 -44.12 44.26
C ASP A 185 -27.22 -43.44 44.96
N ASP A 186 -25.99 -43.74 44.51
CA ASP A 186 -24.76 -43.14 45.05
C ASP A 186 -24.33 -41.92 44.23
N GLY A 187 -25.10 -40.86 44.29
CA GLY A 187 -24.85 -39.60 43.59
C GLY A 187 -26.11 -38.94 43.03
N THR A 188 -25.96 -38.07 42.07
CA THR A 188 -27.06 -37.38 41.40
C THR A 188 -27.43 -38.10 40.10
N LEU A 189 -28.60 -38.68 40.04
CA LEU A 189 -29.17 -39.25 38.81
C LEU A 189 -29.60 -38.12 37.85
N VAL A 190 -29.06 -38.06 36.65
CA VAL A 190 -29.33 -37.02 35.65
C VAL A 190 -30.07 -37.56 34.43
N LEU A 191 -30.04 -38.84 34.18
CA LEU A 191 -30.69 -39.45 33.03
C LEU A 191 -31.03 -40.91 33.28
N ASN A 192 -32.19 -41.34 32.79
CA ASN A 192 -32.54 -42.71 32.51
C ASN A 192 -32.89 -42.83 31.02
N SER A 193 -31.96 -43.29 30.20
CA SER A 193 -32.11 -43.42 28.75
C SER A 193 -32.59 -44.80 28.40
N THR A 194 -33.71 -44.90 27.66
CA THR A 194 -34.25 -46.15 27.07
C THR A 194 -34.07 -46.19 25.54
N THR A 195 -33.43 -45.15 24.96
CA THR A 195 -33.10 -45.09 23.53
C THR A 195 -31.63 -45.51 23.34
N LYS A 196 -31.40 -46.61 22.65
CA LYS A 196 -30.04 -47.18 22.47
C LYS A 196 -29.14 -46.23 21.71
N ASN A 197 -27.95 -46.02 22.22
CA ASN A 197 -26.89 -45.16 21.62
C ASN A 197 -27.27 -43.71 21.40
N ALA A 198 -28.29 -43.16 22.08
CA ALA A 198 -28.77 -41.78 21.93
C ALA A 198 -27.66 -40.75 22.17
N TYR A 199 -26.67 -41.07 23.01
CA TYR A 199 -25.60 -40.15 23.43
C TYR A 199 -24.20 -40.53 22.90
N GLN A 200 -24.15 -41.46 21.94
CA GLN A 200 -22.90 -41.91 21.35
C GLN A 200 -22.20 -40.81 20.53
N THR A 201 -22.94 -40.07 19.71
CA THR A 201 -22.39 -39.07 18.78
C THR A 201 -22.32 -37.66 19.41
N ASN A 202 -23.45 -37.15 19.86
CA ASN A 202 -23.55 -35.79 20.37
C ASN A 202 -23.29 -35.66 21.87
N GLY A 203 -23.41 -36.76 22.62
CA GLY A 203 -23.23 -36.78 24.06
C GLY A 203 -24.38 -36.17 24.86
N LEU A 204 -24.34 -36.43 26.17
CA LEU A 204 -25.22 -35.83 27.16
C LEU A 204 -24.53 -34.61 27.79
N THR A 205 -25.16 -33.45 27.68
CA THR A 205 -24.67 -32.25 28.40
C THR A 205 -25.21 -32.29 29.84
N ILE A 206 -24.31 -32.25 30.79
CA ILE A 206 -24.58 -32.16 32.23
C ILE A 206 -24.14 -30.77 32.69
N SER A 207 -25.05 -30.00 33.28
CA SER A 207 -24.82 -28.61 33.69
C SER A 207 -25.04 -28.43 35.21
N GLY A 208 -24.76 -27.23 35.74
CA GLY A 208 -24.90 -26.92 37.15
C GLY A 208 -23.72 -27.44 38.01
N LEU A 209 -22.61 -27.77 37.37
CA LEU A 209 -21.42 -28.22 38.05
C LEU A 209 -20.50 -27.03 38.43
N THR A 210 -19.60 -27.22 39.37
CA THR A 210 -18.62 -26.21 39.78
C THR A 210 -17.34 -26.36 38.96
N ASN A 211 -16.91 -25.28 38.28
CA ASN A 211 -15.64 -25.28 37.53
C ASN A 211 -14.43 -25.62 38.42
N GLY A 212 -13.49 -26.33 37.86
CA GLY A 212 -12.24 -26.72 38.54
C GLY A 212 -12.38 -27.91 39.51
N GLU A 213 -13.60 -28.40 39.78
CA GLU A 213 -13.85 -29.53 40.66
C GLU A 213 -13.95 -30.83 39.88
N THR A 214 -13.41 -31.93 40.47
CA THR A 214 -13.45 -33.25 39.84
C THR A 214 -14.78 -33.93 40.12
N TYR A 215 -15.47 -34.28 39.06
CA TYR A 215 -16.68 -35.12 39.10
C TYR A 215 -16.44 -36.45 38.45
N TYR A 216 -17.09 -37.48 38.99
CA TYR A 216 -17.10 -38.84 38.45
C TYR A 216 -18.49 -39.11 37.87
N PHE A 217 -18.55 -39.61 36.65
CA PHE A 217 -19.74 -39.89 35.87
C PHE A 217 -19.81 -41.39 35.64
N ALA A 218 -20.90 -42.00 36.08
CA ALA A 218 -21.18 -43.41 35.89
C ALA A 218 -22.35 -43.60 34.91
N VAL A 219 -22.23 -44.58 34.02
CA VAL A 219 -23.31 -45.01 33.14
C VAL A 219 -23.61 -46.46 33.46
N PHE A 220 -24.71 -46.67 34.11
CA PHE A 220 -25.12 -48.00 34.58
C PHE A 220 -26.19 -48.58 33.65
N PRO A 221 -25.85 -49.47 32.69
CA PRO A 221 -26.81 -50.15 31.87
C PRO A 221 -27.60 -51.19 32.68
N TYR A 222 -28.88 -51.33 32.38
CA TYR A 222 -29.75 -52.33 33.03
C TYR A 222 -30.51 -53.13 31.99
N ALA A 223 -30.91 -54.34 32.38
CA ALA A 223 -31.72 -55.24 31.58
C ALA A 223 -33.18 -54.80 31.56
N THR A 224 -33.95 -55.18 30.51
CA THR A 224 -35.42 -55.02 30.51
C THR A 224 -36.04 -55.86 31.64
N ASP A 225 -37.23 -55.46 32.08
CA ASP A 225 -37.97 -56.19 33.16
C ASP A 225 -38.15 -57.66 32.85
N ALA A 226 -38.36 -58.03 31.57
CA ALA A 226 -38.47 -59.41 31.12
C ALA A 226 -37.19 -60.24 31.33
N TYR A 227 -36.08 -59.60 31.69
CA TYR A 227 -34.78 -60.19 31.99
C TYR A 227 -34.28 -59.83 33.40
N GLY A 228 -35.22 -59.35 34.29
CA GLY A 228 -34.97 -59.11 35.70
C GLY A 228 -34.40 -57.76 36.09
N SER A 229 -34.43 -56.80 35.23
CA SER A 229 -34.00 -55.39 35.46
C SER A 229 -32.61 -55.26 36.14
N ALA A 230 -31.74 -56.26 36.04
CA ALA A 230 -30.42 -56.26 36.66
C ALA A 230 -29.57 -55.11 36.13
N VAL A 231 -28.93 -54.34 37.03
CA VAL A 231 -28.10 -53.18 36.74
C VAL A 231 -26.63 -53.53 36.79
N ASN A 232 -25.85 -53.13 35.79
CA ASN A 232 -24.41 -53.26 35.77
C ASN A 232 -23.74 -52.07 36.46
N THR A 233 -23.25 -52.24 37.66
CA THR A 233 -22.53 -51.23 38.46
C THR A 233 -21.02 -51.36 38.41
N ASN A 234 -20.47 -51.98 37.38
CA ASN A 234 -19.04 -52.19 37.23
C ASN A 234 -18.24 -50.87 37.23
N ALA A 235 -17.12 -50.83 37.93
CA ALA A 235 -16.25 -49.67 38.01
C ALA A 235 -15.70 -49.22 36.63
N SER A 236 -15.71 -50.08 35.62
CA SER A 236 -15.32 -49.74 34.24
C SER A 236 -16.33 -48.80 33.55
N ASN A 237 -17.54 -48.71 34.09
CA ASN A 237 -18.59 -47.77 33.59
C ASN A 237 -18.47 -46.38 34.22
N VAL A 238 -17.35 -45.99 34.80
CA VAL A 238 -17.12 -44.72 35.48
C VAL A 238 -15.94 -43.97 34.92
N ILE A 239 -16.15 -42.73 34.55
CA ILE A 239 -15.08 -41.81 34.05
C ILE A 239 -15.07 -40.52 34.88
N SER A 240 -13.94 -39.85 35.01
CA SER A 240 -13.83 -38.55 35.67
C SER A 240 -13.69 -37.41 34.68
N GLY A 241 -14.19 -36.23 35.01
CA GLY A 241 -14.04 -35.03 34.25
C GLY A 241 -14.12 -33.78 35.15
N VAL A 242 -13.56 -32.67 34.62
CA VAL A 242 -13.54 -31.38 35.29
C VAL A 242 -14.25 -30.37 34.39
N PRO A 243 -15.39 -29.79 34.82
CA PRO A 243 -16.01 -28.69 34.07
C PRO A 243 -15.13 -27.46 34.14
N ASN A 244 -14.98 -26.77 33.00
CA ASN A 244 -14.25 -25.51 32.89
C ASN A 244 -14.85 -24.70 31.77
N ARG A 245 -14.67 -23.36 31.86
CA ARG A 245 -14.92 -22.48 30.74
C ARG A 245 -13.99 -22.82 29.58
N LEU A 246 -14.48 -22.68 28.37
CA LEU A 246 -13.73 -22.93 27.15
C LEU A 246 -12.80 -21.73 26.89
N ALA A 247 -11.50 -21.99 26.69
CA ALA A 247 -10.54 -20.91 26.48
C ALA A 247 -10.63 -20.31 25.08
N ILE A 248 -10.68 -18.99 25.02
CA ILE A 248 -10.48 -18.18 23.81
C ILE A 248 -8.98 -17.98 23.67
N ALA A 249 -8.38 -18.60 22.65
CA ALA A 249 -6.93 -18.62 22.48
C ALA A 249 -6.33 -17.24 22.23
N ASN A 250 -7.00 -16.41 21.44
CA ASN A 250 -6.49 -15.10 21.01
C ASN A 250 -7.50 -14.00 21.29
N VAL A 251 -7.00 -12.88 21.82
CA VAL A 251 -7.77 -11.64 21.89
C VAL A 251 -7.93 -11.09 20.46
N PRO A 252 -9.13 -10.62 20.06
CA PRO A 252 -9.30 -10.00 18.75
C PRO A 252 -8.37 -8.82 18.51
N SER A 253 -8.02 -8.58 17.26
CA SER A 253 -7.24 -7.44 16.81
C SER A 253 -7.83 -6.86 15.52
N GLN A 254 -7.62 -5.58 15.27
CA GLN A 254 -8.06 -4.95 14.02
C GLN A 254 -7.49 -5.69 12.81
N SER A 255 -8.38 -6.05 11.87
CA SER A 255 -8.01 -6.63 10.58
C SER A 255 -8.03 -5.55 9.50
N GLY A 256 -6.89 -5.41 8.81
CA GLY A 256 -6.71 -4.41 7.77
C GLY A 256 -6.50 -2.99 8.33
N THR A 257 -6.27 -2.07 7.41
CA THR A 257 -6.06 -0.65 7.71
C THR A 257 -7.29 0.15 7.31
N LEU A 258 -7.72 1.05 8.16
CA LEU A 258 -8.71 2.07 7.83
C LEU A 258 -7.99 3.40 7.58
N THR A 259 -8.46 4.14 6.58
CA THR A 259 -7.99 5.48 6.26
C THR A 259 -9.19 6.42 6.28
N TYR A 260 -9.00 7.63 6.73
CA TYR A 260 -10.06 8.64 6.78
C TYR A 260 -10.75 8.83 5.43
N THR A 261 -12.08 8.76 5.44
CA THR A 261 -12.94 8.89 4.25
C THR A 261 -13.96 10.02 4.35
N GLY A 262 -14.08 10.64 5.53
CA GLY A 262 -15.14 11.60 5.86
C GLY A 262 -16.44 10.95 6.34
N SER A 263 -16.56 9.63 6.30
CA SER A 263 -17.72 8.87 6.76
C SER A 263 -17.37 8.07 8.02
N ALA A 264 -18.39 7.74 8.81
CA ALA A 264 -18.23 6.90 9.99
C ALA A 264 -17.80 5.47 9.58
N GLN A 265 -16.78 4.93 10.24
CA GLN A 265 -16.17 3.63 9.97
C GLN A 265 -16.09 2.80 11.25
N THR A 266 -16.20 1.48 11.10
CA THR A 266 -15.91 0.50 12.14
C THR A 266 -14.87 -0.49 11.58
N PRO A 267 -13.94 -1.00 12.39
CA PRO A 267 -12.95 -1.97 11.93
C PRO A 267 -13.55 -3.37 11.77
N SER A 268 -12.97 -4.15 10.90
CA SER A 268 -13.09 -5.61 10.93
C SER A 268 -12.11 -6.18 11.94
N TRP A 269 -12.41 -7.39 12.45
CA TRP A 269 -11.62 -8.00 13.51
C TRP A 269 -11.11 -9.38 13.13
N SER A 270 -9.85 -9.63 13.35
CA SER A 270 -9.28 -10.97 13.36
C SER A 270 -9.54 -11.63 14.71
N ASN A 271 -9.74 -12.95 14.72
CA ASN A 271 -10.03 -13.76 15.92
C ASN A 271 -11.32 -13.39 16.66
N TYR A 272 -12.22 -12.64 16.06
CA TYR A 272 -13.54 -12.38 16.61
C TYR A 272 -14.53 -13.47 16.21
N ASP A 273 -15.19 -14.04 17.19
CA ASP A 273 -16.23 -15.06 17.04
C ASP A 273 -17.41 -14.71 17.95
N SER A 274 -18.50 -14.29 17.33
CA SER A 274 -19.71 -13.87 18.06
C SER A 274 -20.40 -15.01 18.85
N SER A 275 -20.05 -16.28 18.59
CA SER A 275 -20.52 -17.41 19.38
C SER A 275 -19.74 -17.59 20.69
N LYS A 276 -18.61 -16.90 20.87
CA LYS A 276 -17.73 -17.02 22.04
C LYS A 276 -17.62 -15.74 22.85
N MET A 277 -17.85 -14.57 22.23
CA MET A 277 -17.71 -13.27 22.88
C MET A 277 -18.63 -12.21 22.28
N THR A 278 -18.93 -11.19 23.06
CA THR A 278 -19.61 -9.98 22.59
C THR A 278 -18.59 -8.92 22.20
N LEU A 279 -18.98 -8.04 21.25
CA LEU A 279 -18.21 -6.86 20.82
C LEU A 279 -19.01 -5.60 21.10
N SER A 280 -18.36 -4.62 21.75
CA SER A 280 -18.84 -3.25 21.86
C SER A 280 -17.84 -2.33 21.17
N VAL A 281 -18.29 -1.71 20.07
CA VAL A 281 -17.49 -0.75 19.27
C VAL A 281 -18.40 0.36 18.76
N THR A 282 -17.92 1.59 18.79
CA THR A 282 -18.64 2.76 18.25
C THR A 282 -17.95 3.20 16.95
N ALA A 283 -18.73 3.42 15.89
CA ALA A 283 -18.24 3.93 14.63
C ALA A 283 -17.58 5.32 14.83
N GLN A 284 -16.48 5.56 14.14
CA GLN A 284 -15.72 6.80 14.24
C GLN A 284 -15.47 7.39 12.85
N THR A 285 -15.46 8.72 12.77
CA THR A 285 -15.27 9.42 11.49
C THR A 285 -13.84 9.93 11.33
N ASN A 286 -13.24 10.47 12.40
CA ASN A 286 -11.94 11.12 12.32
C ASN A 286 -10.77 10.13 12.36
N ALA A 287 -9.64 10.51 11.82
CA ALA A 287 -8.40 9.77 12.01
C ALA A 287 -7.97 9.83 13.49
N GLY A 288 -7.60 8.68 14.03
CA GLY A 288 -7.27 8.57 15.46
C GLY A 288 -7.17 7.13 15.92
N THR A 289 -6.92 6.98 17.21
CA THR A 289 -6.91 5.68 17.90
C THR A 289 -8.11 5.61 18.83
N TYR A 290 -8.85 4.52 18.77
CA TYR A 290 -10.10 4.30 19.46
C TYR A 290 -10.08 2.93 20.14
N ALA A 291 -10.99 2.68 21.05
CA ALA A 291 -11.10 1.42 21.76
C ALA A 291 -12.37 0.66 21.36
N ALA A 292 -12.25 -0.66 21.28
CA ALA A 292 -13.35 -1.60 21.24
C ALA A 292 -13.22 -2.55 22.43
N THR A 293 -14.35 -3.06 22.92
CA THR A 293 -14.37 -3.94 24.09
C THR A 293 -14.94 -5.30 23.71
N PHE A 294 -14.22 -6.35 24.09
CA PHE A 294 -14.60 -7.75 23.90
C PHE A 294 -14.84 -8.40 25.26
N THR A 295 -16.00 -9.05 25.42
CA THR A 295 -16.38 -9.73 26.66
C THR A 295 -16.72 -11.19 26.34
N PRO A 296 -16.05 -12.18 26.95
CA PRO A 296 -16.40 -13.57 26.79
C PRO A 296 -17.87 -13.84 27.17
N LEU A 297 -18.54 -14.72 26.43
CA LEU A 297 -19.84 -15.28 26.83
C LEU A 297 -19.64 -16.22 28.02
N ASP A 298 -20.73 -16.57 28.73
CA ASP A 298 -20.66 -17.28 30.00
C ASP A 298 -19.91 -18.62 29.94
N ASP A 299 -20.00 -19.34 28.84
CA ASP A 299 -19.28 -20.62 28.65
C ASP A 299 -17.79 -20.46 28.32
N TYR A 300 -17.28 -19.24 28.17
CA TYR A 300 -15.94 -18.95 27.73
C TYR A 300 -15.12 -18.11 28.72
N CYS A 301 -13.82 -18.18 28.60
CA CYS A 301 -12.84 -17.33 29.28
C CYS A 301 -11.68 -17.02 28.34
N TRP A 302 -10.92 -15.98 28.62
CA TRP A 302 -9.66 -15.74 27.92
C TRP A 302 -8.63 -16.84 28.25
N SER A 303 -7.57 -16.94 27.47
CA SER A 303 -6.50 -17.93 27.66
C SER A 303 -5.81 -17.83 29.03
N ASP A 304 -5.88 -16.68 29.70
CA ASP A 304 -5.41 -16.45 31.07
C ASP A 304 -6.43 -16.86 32.15
N GLY A 305 -7.57 -17.40 31.76
CA GLY A 305 -8.67 -17.81 32.65
C GLY A 305 -9.59 -16.65 33.07
N SER A 306 -9.30 -15.41 32.69
CA SER A 306 -10.14 -14.26 33.06
C SER A 306 -11.43 -14.20 32.20
N ILE A 307 -12.48 -13.65 32.79
CA ILE A 307 -13.79 -13.43 32.16
C ILE A 307 -14.12 -11.96 31.98
N THR A 308 -13.22 -11.10 32.42
CA THR A 308 -13.41 -9.65 32.33
C THR A 308 -13.29 -9.16 30.91
N ALA A 309 -14.00 -8.09 30.59
CA ALA A 309 -13.92 -7.43 29.31
C ALA A 309 -12.47 -6.96 29.02
N LYS A 310 -11.98 -7.19 27.81
CA LYS A 310 -10.68 -6.66 27.33
C LYS A 310 -10.91 -5.53 26.34
N SER A 311 -10.22 -4.42 26.55
CA SER A 311 -10.19 -3.28 25.63
C SER A 311 -9.06 -3.45 24.62
N VAL A 312 -9.38 -3.26 23.33
CA VAL A 312 -8.44 -3.38 22.21
C VAL A 312 -8.48 -2.10 21.39
N ASN A 313 -7.32 -1.53 21.15
CA ASN A 313 -7.22 -0.33 20.33
C ASN A 313 -7.34 -0.67 18.84
N TRP A 314 -7.99 0.23 18.12
CA TRP A 314 -8.08 0.22 16.65
C TRP A 314 -7.88 1.63 16.11
N THR A 315 -7.50 1.76 14.85
CA THR A 315 -7.07 3.03 14.28
C THR A 315 -7.72 3.32 12.94
N ILE A 316 -8.00 4.61 12.73
CA ILE A 316 -8.24 5.19 11.41
C ILE A 316 -7.02 6.06 11.10
N GLY A 317 -6.25 5.73 10.06
CA GLY A 317 -5.12 6.50 9.59
C GLY A 317 -5.56 7.79 8.89
N LYS A 318 -4.66 8.77 8.82
CA LYS A 318 -4.90 10.01 8.07
C LYS A 318 -4.91 9.72 6.56
N ALA A 319 -5.80 10.39 5.84
CA ALA A 319 -5.79 10.42 4.37
C ALA A 319 -4.62 11.28 3.86
N ALA A 320 -4.22 11.09 2.61
CA ALA A 320 -3.23 11.94 1.97
C ALA A 320 -3.78 13.36 1.76
N GLY A 321 -3.03 14.37 2.20
CA GLY A 321 -3.33 15.75 1.87
C GLY A 321 -2.94 16.08 0.42
N SER A 322 -3.56 17.09 -0.17
CA SER A 322 -3.20 17.63 -1.49
C SER A 322 -3.05 19.15 -1.45
N LEU A 323 -2.25 19.68 -2.37
CA LEU A 323 -1.99 21.12 -2.50
C LEU A 323 -1.80 21.47 -3.97
N SER A 324 -2.54 22.48 -4.43
CA SER A 324 -2.34 23.11 -5.73
C SER A 324 -2.50 24.63 -5.62
N LEU A 325 -1.84 25.35 -6.52
CA LEU A 325 -1.87 26.81 -6.61
C LEU A 325 -2.55 27.21 -7.91
N SER A 326 -3.36 28.29 -7.87
CA SER A 326 -3.99 28.83 -9.08
C SER A 326 -3.01 29.57 -9.99
N LYS A 327 -1.82 29.93 -9.48
CA LYS A 327 -0.73 30.52 -10.26
C LYS A 327 0.60 29.89 -9.85
N THR A 328 1.48 29.62 -10.81
CA THR A 328 2.84 29.13 -10.62
C THR A 328 3.91 30.19 -10.89
N SER A 329 3.50 31.32 -11.50
CA SER A 329 4.34 32.49 -11.74
C SER A 329 3.54 33.78 -11.60
N ILE A 330 4.21 34.86 -11.21
CA ILE A 330 3.69 36.19 -11.00
C ILE A 330 4.72 37.20 -11.51
N THR A 331 4.26 38.22 -12.26
CA THR A 331 5.07 39.39 -12.57
C THR A 331 4.47 40.61 -11.87
N LEU A 332 5.30 41.30 -11.08
CA LEU A 332 4.97 42.59 -10.46
C LEU A 332 5.75 43.71 -11.16
N ASN A 333 5.11 44.82 -11.35
CA ASN A 333 5.68 45.99 -12.02
C ASN A 333 5.03 47.28 -11.52
N SER A 334 5.35 48.39 -12.14
CA SER A 334 4.84 49.74 -11.74
C SER A 334 3.33 49.84 -11.76
N SER A 335 2.63 49.09 -12.64
CA SER A 335 1.16 49.07 -12.73
C SER A 335 0.53 48.04 -11.79
N THR A 336 1.26 47.00 -11.43
CA THR A 336 0.76 45.90 -10.61
C THR A 336 1.77 45.61 -9.50
N LYS A 337 1.69 46.33 -8.40
CA LYS A 337 2.61 46.16 -7.24
C LYS A 337 2.18 45.07 -6.28
N SER A 338 0.95 44.59 -6.41
CA SER A 338 0.39 43.50 -5.58
C SER A 338 -0.53 42.62 -6.42
N THR A 339 -0.51 41.34 -6.14
CA THR A 339 -1.44 40.37 -6.76
C THR A 339 -1.73 39.22 -5.81
N THR A 340 -2.79 38.47 -6.12
CA THR A 340 -3.19 37.32 -5.33
C THR A 340 -3.24 36.05 -6.17
N PHE A 341 -3.11 34.91 -5.49
CA PHE A 341 -3.48 33.61 -6.01
C PHE A 341 -4.15 32.77 -4.93
N THR A 342 -4.89 31.76 -5.34
CA THR A 342 -5.62 30.89 -4.43
C THR A 342 -4.93 29.53 -4.26
N VAL A 343 -5.09 28.98 -3.06
CA VAL A 343 -4.64 27.66 -2.68
C VAL A 343 -5.83 26.71 -2.64
N THR A 344 -5.78 25.63 -3.41
CA THR A 344 -6.73 24.52 -3.31
C THR A 344 -6.04 23.38 -2.59
N ARG A 345 -6.71 22.80 -1.58
CA ARG A 345 -6.17 21.71 -0.77
C ARG A 345 -7.22 20.69 -0.40
N ALA A 346 -6.81 19.44 -0.22
CA ALA A 346 -7.52 18.47 0.59
C ALA A 346 -6.80 18.40 1.95
N GLY A 347 -7.57 18.64 3.01
CA GLY A 347 -7.05 18.64 4.37
C GLY A 347 -7.44 19.89 5.16
N ASP A 348 -7.31 19.78 6.47
CA ASP A 348 -7.73 20.74 7.49
C ASP A 348 -6.55 21.49 8.15
N GLY A 349 -5.30 21.19 7.74
CA GLY A 349 -4.10 21.83 8.29
C GLY A 349 -3.96 23.31 7.86
N ALA A 350 -3.23 24.09 8.64
CA ALA A 350 -2.98 25.51 8.36
C ALA A 350 -2.16 25.71 7.07
N ILE A 351 -2.52 26.72 6.27
CA ILE A 351 -1.74 27.15 5.10
C ILE A 351 -0.72 28.19 5.58
N SER A 352 0.52 28.07 5.12
CA SER A 352 1.56 29.08 5.27
C SER A 352 2.28 29.33 3.93
N ALA A 353 2.84 30.53 3.79
CA ALA A 353 3.63 30.88 2.62
C ALA A 353 4.84 31.71 3.05
N VAL A 354 5.98 31.45 2.38
CA VAL A 354 7.26 32.12 2.67
C VAL A 354 7.90 32.58 1.38
N SER A 355 8.43 33.80 1.36
CA SER A 355 9.24 34.32 0.26
C SER A 355 10.71 33.96 0.46
N SER A 356 11.38 33.55 -0.61
CA SER A 356 12.83 33.32 -0.62
C SER A 356 13.67 34.60 -0.50
N ASP A 357 13.08 35.76 -0.91
CA ASP A 357 13.71 37.07 -0.79
C ASP A 357 12.64 38.12 -0.41
N THR A 358 12.58 38.44 0.88
CA THR A 358 11.65 39.42 1.42
C THR A 358 12.04 40.87 1.10
N SER A 359 13.24 41.10 0.53
CA SER A 359 13.64 42.42 0.03
C SER A 359 13.11 42.69 -1.37
N VAL A 360 12.67 41.68 -2.11
CA VAL A 360 12.07 41.74 -3.45
C VAL A 360 10.56 41.62 -3.39
N ALA A 361 10.05 40.60 -2.70
CA ALA A 361 8.64 40.34 -2.56
C ALA A 361 8.28 39.83 -1.17
N THR A 362 7.23 40.37 -0.57
CA THR A 362 6.63 39.87 0.67
C THR A 362 5.36 39.08 0.35
N VAL A 363 4.99 38.19 1.27
CA VAL A 363 3.81 37.34 1.14
C VAL A 363 3.01 37.31 2.42
N SER A 364 1.68 37.28 2.31
CA SER A 364 0.75 37.04 3.42
C SER A 364 -0.34 36.05 2.99
N VAL A 365 -0.92 35.35 3.98
CA VAL A 365 -1.98 34.35 3.75
C VAL A 365 -3.19 34.68 4.61
N ILE A 366 -4.37 34.75 3.96
CA ILE A 366 -5.66 34.90 4.63
C ILE A 366 -6.60 33.82 4.08
N GLY A 367 -6.96 32.87 4.90
CA GLY A 367 -7.75 31.70 4.48
C GLY A 367 -7.03 30.90 3.41
N THR A 368 -7.58 30.85 2.20
CA THR A 368 -6.98 30.19 1.03
C THR A 368 -6.34 31.18 0.05
N THR A 369 -6.35 32.48 0.35
CA THR A 369 -5.80 33.50 -0.53
C THR A 369 -4.39 33.87 -0.08
N VAL A 370 -3.45 33.79 -1.01
CA VAL A 370 -2.06 34.25 -0.84
C VAL A 370 -1.91 35.58 -1.56
N THR A 371 -1.48 36.61 -0.84
CA THR A 371 -1.20 37.93 -1.39
C THR A 371 0.30 38.13 -1.48
N VAL A 372 0.79 38.54 -2.65
CA VAL A 372 2.21 38.83 -2.90
C VAL A 372 2.35 40.28 -3.23
N ASN A 373 3.24 40.99 -2.53
CA ASN A 373 3.52 42.42 -2.74
C ASN A 373 4.98 42.62 -3.09
N SER A 374 5.26 43.53 -4.05
CA SER A 374 6.61 44.02 -4.28
C SER A 374 7.11 44.85 -3.10
N VAL A 375 8.42 45.00 -3.00
CA VAL A 375 9.06 45.77 -1.92
C VAL A 375 9.88 46.90 -2.55
N ASN A 376 9.52 48.17 -2.23
CA ASN A 376 10.24 49.38 -2.61
C ASN A 376 10.55 49.47 -4.13
N ASP A 377 9.64 48.94 -4.97
CA ASP A 377 9.82 48.90 -6.41
C ASP A 377 11.17 48.29 -6.87
N LYS A 378 11.68 47.39 -6.06
CA LYS A 378 12.95 46.71 -6.34
C LYS A 378 12.78 45.64 -7.42
N THR A 379 13.57 45.75 -8.46
CA THR A 379 13.68 44.71 -9.49
C THR A 379 14.42 43.49 -8.95
N GLY A 380 13.93 42.29 -9.23
CA GLY A 380 14.52 41.04 -8.79
C GLY A 380 13.55 39.87 -8.90
N THR A 381 13.97 38.73 -8.41
CA THR A 381 13.14 37.52 -8.40
C THR A 381 13.03 36.96 -6.97
N ALA A 382 11.90 36.37 -6.68
CA ALA A 382 11.68 35.63 -5.45
C ALA A 382 10.86 34.36 -5.74
N THR A 383 10.93 33.38 -4.88
CA THR A 383 10.10 32.18 -4.92
C THR A 383 9.20 32.15 -3.70
N ILE A 384 7.90 32.13 -3.89
CA ILE A 384 6.94 31.92 -2.81
C ILE A 384 6.73 30.42 -2.65
N THR A 385 7.14 29.89 -1.50
CA THR A 385 6.90 28.49 -1.12
C THR A 385 5.66 28.42 -0.24
N VAL A 386 4.65 27.69 -0.70
CA VAL A 386 3.40 27.45 0.03
C VAL A 386 3.42 26.04 0.61
N SER A 387 3.07 25.93 1.87
CA SER A 387 2.94 24.66 2.59
C SER A 387 1.60 24.54 3.31
N VAL A 388 1.16 23.32 3.54
CA VAL A 388 -0.01 22.98 4.36
C VAL A 388 0.43 22.04 5.45
N ALA A 389 0.18 22.40 6.69
CA ALA A 389 0.50 21.54 7.83
C ALA A 389 -0.35 20.26 7.81
N ALA A 390 0.10 19.21 8.51
CA ALA A 390 -0.76 18.08 8.79
C ALA A 390 -1.96 18.53 9.64
N GLY A 391 -3.14 18.15 9.23
CA GLY A 391 -4.37 18.36 9.97
C GLY A 391 -4.74 17.18 10.87
N THR A 392 -5.95 17.18 11.38
CA THR A 392 -6.51 16.06 12.14
C THR A 392 -6.64 14.82 11.29
N ASN A 393 -7.19 15.00 10.08
CA ASN A 393 -7.62 13.91 9.21
C ASN A 393 -6.73 13.69 7.98
N HIS A 394 -5.82 14.59 7.69
CA HIS A 394 -4.94 14.51 6.52
C HIS A 394 -3.47 14.68 6.88
N THR A 395 -2.60 14.00 6.16
CA THR A 395 -1.14 14.24 6.21
C THR A 395 -0.79 15.54 5.50
N ALA A 396 0.35 16.14 5.83
CA ALA A 396 0.89 17.28 5.11
C ALA A 396 1.21 16.88 3.65
N PRO A 397 0.72 17.62 2.65
CA PRO A 397 1.14 17.43 1.26
C PRO A 397 2.54 18.00 1.01
N SER A 398 3.13 17.68 -0.14
CA SER A 398 4.35 18.33 -0.59
C SER A 398 4.11 19.81 -0.88
N ASN A 399 5.08 20.66 -0.51
CA ASN A 399 5.06 22.08 -0.78
C ASN A 399 4.93 22.39 -2.27
N LYS A 400 4.35 23.54 -2.60
CA LYS A 400 4.27 24.08 -3.96
C LYS A 400 4.87 25.48 -4.00
N THR A 401 5.39 25.84 -5.17
CA THR A 401 6.07 27.12 -5.37
C THR A 401 5.40 27.95 -6.44
N CYS A 402 5.47 29.28 -6.25
CA CYS A 402 5.13 30.29 -7.26
C CYS A 402 6.33 31.20 -7.47
N ALA A 403 6.83 31.27 -8.71
CA ALA A 403 7.90 32.18 -9.06
C ALA A 403 7.40 33.61 -9.13
N VAL A 404 8.17 34.57 -8.61
CA VAL A 404 7.85 35.99 -8.64
C VAL A 404 8.97 36.72 -9.38
N SER A 405 8.63 37.50 -10.42
CA SER A 405 9.51 38.45 -11.07
C SER A 405 9.02 39.87 -10.77
N CYS A 406 9.87 40.68 -10.22
CA CYS A 406 9.61 42.11 -10.01
C CYS A 406 10.38 42.89 -11.05
N GLU A 407 9.69 43.62 -11.93
CA GLU A 407 10.21 44.29 -13.11
C GLU A 407 9.94 45.80 -13.04
N PHE A 408 10.58 46.47 -12.12
CA PHE A 408 10.51 47.92 -11.97
C PHE A 408 11.63 48.58 -12.75
N LEU A 409 11.29 49.66 -13.47
CA LEU A 409 12.28 50.52 -14.13
C LEU A 409 12.88 51.47 -13.09
N PRO A 410 14.15 51.94 -13.29
CA PRO A 410 14.72 53.01 -12.49
C PRO A 410 13.83 54.26 -12.46
N ALA A 411 13.99 55.11 -11.45
CA ALA A 411 13.27 56.38 -11.39
C ALA A 411 13.68 57.29 -12.55
N ILE A 412 12.70 58.01 -13.14
CA ILE A 412 12.99 59.05 -14.14
C ILE A 412 13.87 60.11 -13.46
N GLY A 413 14.93 60.56 -14.18
CA GLY A 413 15.91 61.48 -13.66
C GLY A 413 17.16 60.81 -13.05
N THR A 414 17.18 59.47 -12.93
CA THR A 414 18.43 58.75 -12.62
C THR A 414 19.43 58.97 -13.76
N ALA A 415 20.66 59.33 -13.42
CA ALA A 415 21.68 59.57 -14.43
C ALA A 415 21.96 58.29 -15.25
N LEU A 416 22.12 58.44 -16.57
CA LEU A 416 22.37 57.31 -17.49
C LEU A 416 23.53 56.42 -17.00
N ASN A 417 24.55 57.05 -16.44
CA ASN A 417 25.72 56.33 -15.94
C ASN A 417 25.41 55.34 -14.78
N ASP A 418 24.38 55.63 -14.01
CA ASP A 418 23.99 54.88 -12.81
C ASP A 418 22.96 53.78 -13.11
N ILE A 419 22.46 53.73 -14.34
CA ILE A 419 21.46 52.74 -14.81
C ILE A 419 22.23 51.54 -15.44
N SER A 420 21.82 50.34 -15.12
CA SER A 420 22.40 49.12 -15.71
C SER A 420 22.10 49.01 -17.21
N TRP A 421 22.98 48.34 -17.99
CA TRP A 421 22.70 48.09 -19.41
C TRP A 421 21.39 47.35 -19.65
N ALA A 422 21.08 46.42 -18.76
CA ALA A 422 19.80 45.66 -18.80
C ALA A 422 18.60 46.60 -18.64
N ASP A 423 18.65 47.56 -17.71
CA ASP A 423 17.57 48.53 -17.52
C ASP A 423 17.51 49.56 -18.66
N ILE A 424 18.64 49.98 -19.20
CA ILE A 424 18.67 50.85 -20.42
C ILE A 424 17.96 50.12 -21.57
N LYS A 425 18.25 48.81 -21.76
CA LYS A 425 17.53 48.01 -22.76
C LYS A 425 16.04 47.94 -22.49
N ARG A 426 15.63 47.71 -21.24
CA ARG A 426 14.19 47.65 -20.85
C ARG A 426 13.49 49.01 -21.09
N ILE A 427 14.14 50.12 -20.77
CA ILE A 427 13.65 51.47 -21.03
C ILE A 427 13.51 51.72 -22.55
N SER A 428 14.54 51.30 -23.32
CA SER A 428 14.54 51.36 -24.78
C SER A 428 13.39 50.52 -25.40
N ASP A 429 13.30 49.23 -24.98
CA ASP A 429 12.26 48.30 -25.48
C ASP A 429 10.83 48.79 -25.16
N ALA A 430 10.65 49.48 -24.05
CA ALA A 430 9.38 50.09 -23.66
C ALA A 430 9.04 51.37 -24.41
N GLY A 431 9.94 51.89 -25.28
CA GLY A 431 9.74 53.17 -25.98
C GLY A 431 9.83 54.41 -25.09
N LEU A 432 10.46 54.26 -23.89
CA LEU A 432 10.51 55.32 -22.88
C LEU A 432 11.84 56.08 -22.88
N ALA A 433 12.74 55.78 -23.80
CA ALA A 433 14.09 56.33 -23.80
C ALA A 433 14.14 57.85 -23.73
N SER A 434 13.32 58.58 -24.50
CA SER A 434 13.25 60.03 -24.50
C SER A 434 12.68 60.65 -23.21
N SER A 435 11.99 59.85 -22.37
CA SER A 435 11.53 60.27 -21.04
C SER A 435 12.61 60.13 -19.97
N TYR A 436 13.60 59.26 -20.19
CA TYR A 436 14.67 58.95 -19.25
C TYR A 436 15.98 59.67 -19.59
N PHE A 437 16.28 59.82 -20.88
CA PHE A 437 17.60 60.22 -21.36
C PHE A 437 17.52 61.38 -22.37
N ALA A 438 18.58 62.17 -22.38
CA ALA A 438 18.80 63.20 -23.37
C ALA A 438 19.95 62.82 -24.34
N VAL A 439 19.89 63.33 -25.55
CA VAL A 439 20.99 63.25 -26.49
C VAL A 439 22.22 63.97 -25.89
N GLY A 440 23.36 63.30 -25.87
CA GLY A 440 24.57 63.78 -25.22
C GLY A 440 24.83 63.17 -23.84
N ASP A 441 23.85 62.53 -23.21
CA ASP A 441 24.08 61.79 -21.95
C ASP A 441 25.13 60.70 -22.14
N ARG A 442 25.95 60.52 -21.11
CA ARG A 442 27.12 59.63 -21.19
C ARG A 442 27.06 58.48 -20.21
N LYS A 443 27.68 57.34 -20.65
CA LYS A 443 27.80 56.16 -19.81
C LYS A 443 29.22 55.58 -19.88
N ALA A 444 29.77 55.28 -18.74
CA ALA A 444 31.06 54.61 -18.60
C ALA A 444 31.00 53.17 -19.15
N VAL A 445 32.04 52.78 -19.87
CA VAL A 445 32.25 51.42 -20.37
C VAL A 445 33.67 51.04 -20.09
N ALA A 446 33.87 50.01 -19.30
CA ALA A 446 35.20 49.40 -19.06
C ALA A 446 35.55 48.51 -20.26
N LEU A 447 36.54 48.92 -21.04
CA LEU A 447 37.04 48.16 -22.18
C LEU A 447 38.26 47.34 -21.74
N SER A 448 38.30 46.06 -22.15
CA SER A 448 39.41 45.17 -21.86
C SER A 448 39.65 44.19 -23.01
N GLY A 449 40.85 44.11 -23.53
CA GLY A 449 41.23 43.23 -24.65
C GLY A 449 42.00 43.92 -25.74
N THR A 450 42.00 43.33 -26.94
CA THR A 450 42.75 43.89 -28.09
C THR A 450 41.76 44.09 -29.26
N ALA A 451 41.58 45.34 -29.65
CA ALA A 451 40.80 45.73 -30.82
C ALA A 451 41.72 45.97 -32.00
N GLY A 452 41.68 45.13 -33.01
CA GLY A 452 42.67 45.19 -34.08
C GLY A 452 44.09 45.03 -33.52
N SER A 453 44.92 46.08 -33.60
CA SER A 453 46.26 46.11 -33.01
C SER A 453 46.33 46.94 -31.72
N LEU A 454 45.21 47.53 -31.28
CA LEU A 454 45.16 48.37 -30.10
C LEU A 454 44.79 47.55 -28.85
N SER A 455 45.70 47.51 -27.87
CA SER A 455 45.37 47.02 -26.54
C SER A 455 44.54 48.07 -25.79
N LEU A 456 43.36 47.66 -25.36
CA LEU A 456 42.41 48.46 -24.58
C LEU A 456 42.38 47.94 -23.15
N SER A 457 42.60 48.84 -22.18
CA SER A 457 42.44 48.56 -20.75
C SER A 457 42.09 49.87 -20.06
N GLY A 458 40.83 50.03 -19.64
CA GLY A 458 40.37 51.23 -18.95
C GLY A 458 38.92 51.58 -19.21
N THR A 459 38.50 52.66 -18.57
CA THR A 459 37.13 53.18 -18.67
C THR A 459 37.07 54.29 -19.71
N TYR A 460 36.17 54.12 -20.66
CA TYR A 460 35.83 55.11 -21.68
C TYR A 460 34.32 55.42 -21.63
N TYR A 461 33.88 56.51 -22.23
CA TYR A 461 32.48 56.89 -22.18
C TYR A 461 31.89 56.87 -23.57
N CYS A 462 30.81 56.14 -23.72
CA CYS A 462 29.88 56.31 -24.85
C CYS A 462 28.83 57.39 -24.51
N TYR A 463 28.26 57.96 -25.52
CA TYR A 463 27.25 59.01 -25.38
C TYR A 463 26.10 58.77 -26.35
N ILE A 464 24.88 59.22 -25.99
CA ILE A 464 23.71 59.13 -26.84
C ILE A 464 23.82 60.09 -27.98
N ILE A 465 23.83 59.60 -29.22
CA ILE A 465 23.83 60.38 -30.44
C ILE A 465 22.42 60.56 -31.03
N GLY A 466 21.49 59.68 -30.67
CA GLY A 466 20.10 59.75 -31.08
C GLY A 466 19.22 58.72 -30.38
N ILE A 467 17.96 59.03 -30.22
CA ILE A 467 16.89 58.14 -29.74
C ILE A 467 15.92 57.97 -30.89
N ASP A 468 15.57 56.72 -31.21
CA ASP A 468 14.74 56.38 -32.38
C ASP A 468 15.22 57.04 -33.69
N HIS A 469 16.52 57.10 -33.86
CA HIS A 469 17.13 57.74 -35.03
C HIS A 469 16.65 57.04 -36.31
N ASN A 470 16.20 57.83 -37.28
CA ASN A 470 15.75 57.35 -38.59
C ASN A 470 14.84 56.11 -38.51
N SER A 471 13.89 56.12 -37.63
CA SER A 471 13.09 54.94 -37.22
C SER A 471 12.41 54.22 -38.39
N ALA A 472 12.05 54.94 -39.45
CA ALA A 472 11.45 54.36 -40.67
C ALA A 472 12.39 53.40 -41.41
N LYS A 473 13.72 53.51 -41.23
CA LYS A 473 14.74 52.66 -41.86
C LYS A 473 15.46 51.77 -40.85
N GLU A 474 15.69 52.27 -39.65
CA GLU A 474 16.50 51.64 -38.64
C GLU A 474 15.71 50.95 -37.51
N GLY A 475 14.38 51.19 -37.48
CA GLY A 475 13.48 50.64 -36.46
C GLY A 475 13.28 51.57 -35.26
N THR A 476 12.24 51.28 -34.47
CA THR A 476 11.87 52.04 -33.25
C THR A 476 12.45 51.38 -32.01
N ASN A 477 12.31 52.03 -30.86
CA ASN A 477 12.74 51.57 -29.55
C ASN A 477 14.26 51.29 -29.51
N ARG A 478 15.06 52.31 -29.97
CA ARG A 478 16.53 52.21 -30.08
C ARG A 478 17.17 53.45 -29.51
N ILE A 479 18.20 53.22 -28.68
CA ILE A 479 19.10 54.26 -28.23
C ILE A 479 20.45 54.06 -28.97
N HIS A 480 20.83 55.05 -29.77
CA HIS A 480 22.07 55.03 -30.53
C HIS A 480 23.18 55.71 -29.74
N PHE A 481 24.19 54.96 -29.46
CA PHE A 481 25.40 55.39 -28.76
C PHE A 481 26.61 55.49 -29.70
N GLN A 482 27.53 56.40 -29.37
CA GLN A 482 28.87 56.41 -29.97
C GLN A 482 29.93 56.49 -28.88
N PHE A 483 31.03 55.79 -29.04
CA PHE A 483 32.19 55.93 -28.16
C PHE A 483 32.90 57.25 -28.47
N GLY A 484 33.36 57.94 -27.44
CA GLY A 484 34.11 59.14 -27.74
C GLY A 484 34.44 60.10 -26.62
N TYR A 485 34.26 59.75 -25.35
CA TYR A 485 34.64 60.67 -24.28
C TYR A 485 35.56 60.03 -23.22
N THR A 486 36.37 60.91 -22.55
CA THR A 486 37.27 60.49 -21.47
C THR A 486 36.63 60.62 -20.08
N ALA A 487 35.47 61.29 -19.95
CA ALA A 487 34.79 61.50 -18.68
C ALA A 487 33.26 61.56 -18.84
N ALA A 488 32.51 61.31 -17.77
CA ALA A 488 31.04 61.38 -17.71
C ALA A 488 30.53 62.82 -17.94
N SER A 489 31.27 63.81 -17.47
CA SER A 489 31.00 65.23 -17.68
C SER A 489 32.28 65.96 -17.95
N GLY A 490 32.27 66.97 -18.85
CA GLY A 490 33.50 67.55 -19.35
C GLY A 490 34.33 66.55 -20.16
N GLY A 491 35.64 66.53 -19.95
CA GLY A 491 36.55 65.59 -20.62
C GLY A 491 36.76 65.89 -22.10
N VAL A 492 37.54 65.08 -22.79
CA VAL A 492 37.93 65.28 -24.19
C VAL A 492 37.14 64.31 -25.09
N HIS A 493 36.70 64.83 -26.25
CA HIS A 493 36.06 64.04 -27.29
C HIS A 493 37.11 63.29 -28.11
N ILE A 494 37.19 61.99 -28.02
CA ILE A 494 38.29 61.18 -28.55
C ILE A 494 37.86 60.21 -29.66
N ALA A 495 38.82 59.78 -30.46
CA ALA A 495 38.78 58.58 -31.27
C ALA A 495 39.89 57.61 -30.82
N PHE A 496 39.61 56.31 -30.85
CA PHE A 496 40.64 55.32 -30.62
C PHE A 496 41.63 55.36 -31.78
N ILE A 497 42.92 55.36 -31.48
CA ILE A 497 44.01 55.27 -32.47
C ILE A 497 44.89 54.12 -32.11
N ASP A 498 45.43 53.43 -33.10
CA ASP A 498 46.44 52.38 -32.92
C ASP A 498 47.87 52.87 -33.20
N GLY A 499 48.88 51.98 -33.07
CA GLY A 499 50.25 52.32 -33.32
C GLY A 499 50.61 52.63 -34.78
N GLY A 500 49.70 52.40 -35.71
CA GLY A 500 49.81 52.66 -37.13
C GLY A 500 49.19 54.00 -37.58
N TYR A 501 48.67 54.80 -36.67
CA TYR A 501 47.91 55.98 -37.00
C TYR A 501 48.71 56.92 -37.96
N GLY A 502 48.05 57.28 -39.08
CA GLY A 502 48.60 58.12 -40.10
C GLY A 502 49.52 57.45 -41.14
N SER A 503 49.67 56.13 -41.02
CA SER A 503 50.51 55.36 -41.96
C SER A 503 49.69 54.43 -42.82
N ASN A 504 50.16 54.08 -43.99
CA ASN A 504 49.51 53.18 -44.93
C ASN A 504 49.99 51.74 -44.67
N TYR A 505 49.04 50.83 -44.45
CA TYR A 505 49.32 49.42 -44.18
C TYR A 505 48.46 48.54 -45.09
N THR A 506 49.12 47.66 -45.80
CA THR A 506 48.47 46.61 -46.64
C THR A 506 48.34 45.25 -45.95
N SER A 507 48.74 45.18 -44.69
CA SER A 507 48.72 44.01 -43.86
C SER A 507 48.64 44.39 -42.38
N GLY A 508 48.37 43.41 -41.49
CA GLY A 508 48.32 43.64 -40.05
C GLY A 508 46.89 43.99 -39.58
N SER A 509 46.74 44.33 -38.29
CA SER A 509 45.45 44.56 -37.63
C SER A 509 45.19 46.00 -37.24
N TYR A 510 45.65 46.93 -38.05
CA TYR A 510 45.52 48.38 -37.85
C TYR A 510 44.11 48.89 -38.20
N PHE A 511 43.77 50.12 -37.78
CA PHE A 511 42.47 50.75 -38.01
C PHE A 511 42.33 51.32 -39.41
N ASN A 512 42.71 50.56 -40.43
CA ASN A 512 42.48 50.88 -41.84
C ASN A 512 41.16 50.27 -42.33
N MET A 513 40.54 50.96 -43.31
CA MET A 513 39.27 50.49 -43.88
C MET A 513 39.46 49.17 -44.68
N ASN A 514 40.58 49.06 -45.44
CA ASN A 514 40.96 47.85 -46.17
C ASN A 514 42.48 47.63 -46.17
N ASN A 515 42.95 46.44 -46.45
CA ASN A 515 44.38 46.10 -46.58
C ASN A 515 44.98 46.53 -47.96
N ALA A 516 44.28 47.31 -48.69
CA ALA A 516 44.72 47.89 -49.95
C ALA A 516 44.14 49.31 -50.05
N ASN A 517 44.79 50.15 -50.86
CA ASN A 517 44.27 51.46 -51.23
C ASN A 517 43.13 51.27 -52.24
N SER A 518 42.08 50.63 -51.77
CA SER A 518 40.85 50.34 -52.56
C SER A 518 39.63 50.36 -51.66
N ASN A 519 38.57 50.96 -52.12
CA ASN A 519 37.27 50.94 -51.47
C ASN A 519 36.28 49.94 -52.11
N SER A 520 36.79 49.08 -52.98
CA SER A 520 35.99 48.04 -53.60
C SER A 520 35.30 47.14 -52.56
N GLY A 521 34.01 46.85 -52.77
CA GLY A 521 33.19 46.15 -51.84
C GLY A 521 32.53 47.04 -50.76
N GLY A 522 32.81 48.34 -50.74
CA GLY A 522 32.22 49.34 -49.88
C GLY A 522 32.28 49.03 -48.40
N TRP A 523 31.28 49.52 -47.64
CA TRP A 523 31.18 49.22 -46.22
C TRP A 523 30.96 47.73 -45.94
N ALA A 524 30.10 47.07 -46.72
CA ALA A 524 29.69 45.70 -46.47
C ALA A 524 30.89 44.73 -46.37
N ASN A 525 31.90 44.90 -47.26
CA ASN A 525 33.07 44.05 -47.35
C ASN A 525 34.34 44.71 -46.78
N SER A 526 34.21 45.89 -46.17
CA SER A 526 35.36 46.54 -45.58
C SER A 526 35.99 45.70 -44.46
N ARG A 527 37.30 45.70 -44.41
CA ARG A 527 38.05 45.03 -43.34
C ARG A 527 37.71 45.63 -41.97
N MET A 528 37.43 46.92 -41.90
CA MET A 528 36.97 47.59 -40.67
C MET A 528 35.73 46.88 -40.12
N ARG A 529 34.74 46.64 -40.99
CA ARG A 529 33.49 45.98 -40.58
C ARG A 529 33.65 44.52 -40.28
N THR A 530 34.37 43.77 -41.14
CA THR A 530 34.41 42.30 -41.11
C THR A 530 35.50 41.74 -40.17
N THR A 531 36.49 42.53 -39.80
CA THR A 531 37.65 42.08 -39.02
C THR A 531 37.87 42.94 -37.76
N ILE A 532 37.92 44.25 -37.87
CA ILE A 532 38.32 45.14 -36.74
C ILE A 532 37.15 45.26 -35.74
N ILE A 533 35.94 45.57 -36.21
CA ILE A 533 34.77 45.72 -35.33
C ILE A 533 34.48 44.46 -34.48
N PRO A 534 34.58 43.23 -35.00
CA PRO A 534 34.44 42.02 -34.16
C PRO A 534 35.45 41.96 -33.02
N THR A 535 36.71 42.37 -33.24
CA THR A 535 37.71 42.38 -32.17
C THR A 535 37.42 43.48 -31.13
N PHE A 536 36.87 44.64 -31.54
CA PHE A 536 36.42 45.66 -30.60
C PHE A 536 35.21 45.22 -29.80
N LYS A 537 34.27 44.52 -30.44
CA LYS A 537 33.09 43.93 -29.73
C LYS A 537 33.52 43.00 -28.59
N ALA A 538 34.56 42.21 -28.84
CA ALA A 538 35.11 41.32 -27.81
C ALA A 538 35.75 42.07 -26.62
N CYS A 539 36.12 43.36 -26.78
CA CYS A 539 36.62 44.20 -25.69
C CYS A 539 35.51 44.83 -24.83
N LEU A 540 34.23 44.74 -25.22
CA LEU A 540 33.10 45.26 -24.45
C LEU A 540 32.81 44.37 -23.24
N PRO A 541 32.30 44.93 -22.13
CA PRO A 541 31.83 44.12 -21.01
C PRO A 541 30.61 43.25 -21.43
N SER A 542 30.48 42.08 -20.84
CA SER A 542 29.47 41.08 -21.23
C SER A 542 28.03 41.55 -21.09
N ASP A 543 27.74 42.41 -20.10
CA ASP A 543 26.42 43.00 -19.87
C ASP A 543 26.01 43.96 -20.99
N LEU A 544 26.98 44.76 -21.57
CA LEU A 544 26.74 45.57 -22.75
C LEU A 544 26.60 44.70 -23.99
N GLN A 545 27.45 43.69 -24.19
CA GLN A 545 27.32 42.79 -25.34
C GLN A 545 25.92 42.12 -25.39
N ALA A 546 25.37 41.73 -24.23
CA ALA A 546 24.06 41.06 -24.12
C ALA A 546 22.86 41.94 -24.52
N VAL A 547 23.00 43.24 -24.56
CA VAL A 547 21.92 44.21 -24.86
C VAL A 547 22.02 44.86 -26.21
N LEU A 548 23.11 44.63 -26.96
CA LEU A 548 23.27 45.21 -28.30
C LEU A 548 22.13 44.77 -29.21
N LYS A 549 21.53 45.77 -29.88
CA LYS A 549 20.53 45.55 -30.94
C LYS A 549 21.16 45.72 -32.30
N THR A 550 20.89 44.83 -33.22
CA THR A 550 21.27 44.99 -34.61
C THR A 550 20.43 46.13 -35.24
N VAL A 551 21.03 46.90 -36.09
CA VAL A 551 20.44 47.99 -36.82
C VAL A 551 20.74 47.89 -38.31
N THR A 552 19.77 48.25 -39.14
CA THR A 552 19.93 48.30 -40.59
C THR A 552 20.62 49.62 -40.97
N LYS A 553 21.79 49.52 -41.59
CA LYS A 553 22.54 50.67 -42.09
C LYS A 553 22.66 50.61 -43.62
N TYR A 554 22.47 51.74 -44.25
CA TYR A 554 22.58 51.89 -45.70
C TYR A 554 23.89 52.60 -46.03
N SER A 555 24.65 52.09 -46.97
CA SER A 555 25.86 52.70 -47.48
C SER A 555 26.17 52.18 -48.88
N ASP A 556 27.02 52.86 -49.58
CA ASP A 556 27.61 52.32 -50.79
C ASP A 556 28.44 51.08 -50.46
N ASN A 557 27.91 49.92 -50.85
CA ASN A 557 28.49 48.61 -50.57
C ASN A 557 29.20 48.00 -51.78
N THR A 558 29.42 48.78 -52.84
CA THR A 558 30.16 48.40 -54.05
C THR A 558 31.48 49.11 -54.16
N GLY A 559 31.53 50.44 -53.97
CA GLY A 559 32.71 51.25 -54.10
C GLY A 559 33.14 51.40 -55.57
N GLY A 560 34.44 51.58 -55.76
CA GLY A 560 35.04 51.69 -57.11
C GLY A 560 35.04 53.09 -57.73
N GLY A 561 34.72 54.13 -56.93
CA GLY A 561 34.75 55.50 -57.39
C GLY A 561 33.56 55.88 -58.32
N SER A 562 32.39 55.34 -58.02
CA SER A 562 31.17 55.58 -58.79
C SER A 562 30.03 56.11 -57.89
N ASN A 563 29.33 57.14 -58.34
CA ASN A 563 28.17 57.70 -57.66
C ASN A 563 26.87 57.02 -58.10
N THR A 564 26.86 55.71 -58.20
CA THR A 564 25.76 54.91 -58.67
C THR A 564 24.76 54.65 -57.55
N ALA A 565 23.49 55.00 -57.70
CA ALA A 565 22.47 54.91 -56.65
C ALA A 565 22.20 53.46 -56.20
N SER A 566 22.26 52.51 -57.13
CA SER A 566 22.05 51.09 -56.80
C SER A 566 23.16 50.46 -55.98
N TYR A 567 24.30 51.13 -55.78
CA TYR A 567 25.40 50.68 -54.91
C TYR A 567 25.06 50.90 -53.43
N VAL A 568 24.10 51.78 -53.12
CA VAL A 568 23.63 52.02 -51.74
C VAL A 568 22.65 50.90 -51.35
N THR A 569 23.12 50.02 -50.57
CA THR A 569 22.38 48.83 -50.09
C THR A 569 22.45 48.71 -48.56
N ALA A 570 21.67 47.79 -48.00
CA ALA A 570 21.59 47.58 -46.55
C ALA A 570 22.67 46.63 -46.04
N THR A 571 23.18 46.93 -44.84
CA THR A 571 23.88 45.96 -43.97
C THR A 571 23.15 45.93 -42.62
N THR A 572 23.30 44.81 -41.91
CA THR A 572 22.82 44.67 -40.53
C THR A 572 24.00 44.62 -39.60
N ASP A 573 24.12 45.58 -38.71
CA ASP A 573 25.28 45.75 -37.84
C ASP A 573 24.83 45.98 -36.39
N ASP A 574 25.53 45.40 -35.42
CA ASP A 574 25.39 45.71 -33.98
C ASP A 574 26.36 46.76 -33.50
N ILE A 575 27.50 46.86 -34.16
CA ILE A 575 28.49 47.95 -34.04
C ILE A 575 28.84 48.42 -35.43
N PHE A 576 28.88 49.73 -35.62
CA PHE A 576 29.11 50.33 -36.92
C PHE A 576 29.88 51.68 -36.82
N LEU A 577 30.39 52.17 -37.91
CA LEU A 577 30.84 53.57 -38.06
C LEU A 577 29.69 54.42 -38.58
N LEU A 578 29.70 55.71 -38.26
CA LEU A 578 28.74 56.66 -38.83
C LEU A 578 29.07 56.93 -40.32
N ALA A 579 28.05 57.30 -41.08
CA ALA A 579 28.17 57.77 -42.46
C ALA A 579 28.40 59.27 -42.51
N GLU A 580 28.83 59.77 -43.68
CA GLU A 580 29.01 61.23 -43.89
C GLU A 580 27.71 61.98 -43.66
N TRP A 581 26.59 61.56 -44.25
CA TRP A 581 25.28 62.17 -44.06
C TRP A 581 24.81 62.16 -42.59
N GLU A 582 25.08 61.08 -41.88
CA GLU A 582 24.73 60.94 -40.46
C GLU A 582 25.49 61.91 -39.54
N VAL A 583 26.68 62.34 -39.94
CA VAL A 583 27.49 63.32 -39.20
C VAL A 583 27.21 64.75 -39.65
N PHE A 584 27.13 64.97 -40.93
CA PHE A 584 27.08 66.34 -41.48
C PHE A 584 25.68 66.86 -41.89
N GLY A 585 24.71 65.95 -42.11
CA GLY A 585 23.41 66.30 -42.67
C GLY A 585 23.47 66.80 -44.11
N ALA A 586 24.64 66.69 -44.72
CA ALA A 586 24.92 67.08 -46.08
C ALA A 586 25.99 66.11 -46.63
N ARG A 587 26.07 66.01 -47.92
CA ARG A 587 27.04 65.27 -48.67
C ARG A 587 28.17 66.16 -49.14
N SER A 588 29.39 65.75 -48.98
CA SER A 588 30.59 66.29 -49.63
C SER A 588 31.21 65.26 -50.58
N TYR A 589 31.40 64.06 -50.11
CA TYR A 589 32.19 63.02 -50.80
C TYR A 589 31.46 61.70 -50.97
N ALA A 590 30.51 61.34 -50.09
CA ALA A 590 29.78 60.08 -50.14
C ALA A 590 28.91 59.93 -51.40
N ASN A 591 28.43 58.69 -51.67
CA ASN A 591 27.45 58.42 -52.70
C ASN A 591 26.16 59.23 -52.44
N SER A 592 25.70 59.98 -53.47
CA SER A 592 24.56 60.91 -53.32
C SER A 592 23.29 60.20 -52.92
N ALA A 593 23.10 58.93 -53.26
CA ALA A 593 21.94 58.18 -52.91
C ALA A 593 21.84 57.81 -51.42
N GLU A 594 22.93 57.89 -50.65
CA GLU A 594 22.92 57.67 -49.21
C GLU A 594 21.95 58.62 -48.50
N GLN A 595 21.72 59.83 -49.00
CA GLN A 595 20.75 60.78 -48.45
C GLN A 595 19.31 60.27 -48.43
N ASN A 596 18.95 59.35 -49.28
CA ASN A 596 17.59 58.76 -49.33
C ASN A 596 17.31 57.76 -48.24
N TYR A 597 18.34 57.30 -47.55
CA TYR A 597 18.29 56.26 -46.56
C TYR A 597 18.84 56.65 -45.19
N GLN A 598 19.55 57.75 -45.10
CA GLN A 598 20.26 58.21 -43.90
C GLN A 598 19.62 59.55 -43.41
N ALA A 599 19.71 59.77 -42.10
CA ALA A 599 19.37 61.03 -41.46
C ALA A 599 20.55 61.52 -40.60
N GLN A 600 20.70 62.82 -40.39
CA GLN A 600 21.70 63.34 -39.47
C GLN A 600 21.31 63.01 -38.04
N TYR A 601 22.25 62.48 -37.26
CA TYR A 601 22.05 62.22 -35.84
C TYR A 601 21.78 63.52 -35.06
N ALA A 602 20.81 63.47 -34.15
CA ALA A 602 20.41 64.60 -33.33
C ALA A 602 21.54 65.28 -32.60
N TYR A 603 22.53 64.48 -32.14
CA TYR A 603 23.75 65.03 -31.53
C TYR A 603 24.51 66.00 -32.45
N TYR A 604 24.71 65.62 -33.71
CA TYR A 604 25.44 66.42 -34.68
C TYR A 604 24.58 67.56 -35.28
N SER A 605 23.29 67.36 -35.43
CA SER A 605 22.38 68.44 -35.89
C SER A 605 22.22 69.54 -34.85
N ALA A 606 22.43 69.24 -33.56
CA ALA A 606 22.51 70.23 -32.49
C ALA A 606 23.79 71.07 -32.50
N GLY A 607 24.67 70.91 -33.50
CA GLY A 607 25.88 71.73 -33.66
C GLY A 607 27.09 71.26 -32.82
N ASN A 608 27.00 70.08 -32.20
CA ASN A 608 28.11 69.55 -31.39
C ASN A 608 29.35 69.30 -32.25
N SER A 609 30.52 69.44 -31.61
CA SER A 609 31.82 69.32 -32.28
C SER A 609 32.03 67.95 -32.93
N LYS A 610 32.53 67.94 -34.14
CA LYS A 610 32.95 66.77 -34.91
C LYS A 610 34.46 66.50 -34.75
N VAL A 611 35.21 67.48 -34.16
CA VAL A 611 36.64 67.32 -33.86
C VAL A 611 36.81 66.28 -32.75
N ARG A 612 37.70 65.32 -33.00
CA ARG A 612 38.10 64.31 -32.01
C ARG A 612 39.61 64.41 -31.76
N TYR A 613 40.01 63.99 -30.58
CA TYR A 613 41.37 63.90 -30.15
C TYR A 613 41.82 62.45 -30.07
N ARG A 614 43.12 62.22 -30.08
CA ARG A 614 43.64 60.87 -29.92
C ARG A 614 43.41 60.38 -28.49
N HIS A 615 42.87 59.17 -28.31
CA HIS A 615 42.60 58.63 -26.98
C HIS A 615 43.87 58.51 -26.11
N SER A 616 45.03 58.28 -26.75
CA SER A 616 46.37 58.14 -26.09
C SER A 616 47.14 59.46 -25.96
N SER A 617 46.62 60.54 -26.60
CA SER A 617 47.23 61.86 -26.56
C SER A 617 46.14 62.94 -26.78
N THR A 618 45.46 63.28 -25.71
CA THR A 618 44.29 64.16 -25.74
C THR A 618 44.61 65.63 -26.10
N GLY A 619 45.87 66.02 -26.24
CA GLY A 619 46.30 67.32 -26.79
C GLY A 619 46.40 67.32 -28.32
N SER A 620 46.27 66.19 -28.98
CA SER A 620 46.43 66.03 -30.42
C SER A 620 45.16 65.63 -31.08
N THR A 621 44.68 66.35 -32.08
CA THR A 621 43.50 66.01 -32.86
C THR A 621 43.71 64.75 -33.70
N ALA A 622 42.62 64.05 -34.04
CA ALA A 622 42.62 62.85 -34.84
C ALA A 622 41.69 62.95 -36.03
N LEU A 623 42.14 62.46 -37.18
CA LEU A 623 41.22 62.08 -38.25
C LEU A 623 40.49 60.80 -37.81
N TRP A 624 39.18 60.65 -38.11
CA TRP A 624 38.44 59.47 -37.77
C TRP A 624 37.51 58.96 -38.87
N TRP A 625 37.48 57.67 -39.09
CA TRP A 625 36.79 57.04 -40.20
C TRP A 625 35.27 57.16 -40.12
N LEU A 626 34.65 57.35 -41.31
CA LEU A 626 33.27 57.14 -41.59
C LEU A 626 33.09 55.90 -42.47
N ARG A 627 31.88 55.29 -42.47
CA ARG A 627 31.60 54.12 -43.29
C ARG A 627 31.33 54.42 -44.76
N SER A 628 30.99 55.67 -45.10
CA SER A 628 30.66 56.07 -46.46
C SER A 628 31.90 55.92 -47.35
N VAL A 629 31.72 55.38 -48.54
CA VAL A 629 32.72 55.34 -49.62
C VAL A 629 32.78 56.68 -50.32
N HIS A 630 33.94 57.11 -50.69
CA HIS A 630 34.12 58.29 -51.53
C HIS A 630 33.62 58.00 -52.95
N ALA A 631 32.61 58.75 -53.44
CA ALA A 631 31.95 58.45 -54.70
C ALA A 631 32.82 58.68 -55.96
N ASP A 632 33.81 59.56 -55.87
CA ASP A 632 34.65 59.93 -57.01
C ASP A 632 36.09 59.37 -56.91
N SER A 633 36.31 58.43 -56.02
CA SER A 633 37.64 57.79 -55.83
C SER A 633 37.46 56.30 -55.56
N SER A 634 38.14 55.45 -56.29
CA SER A 634 38.18 54.01 -56.09
C SER A 634 39.04 53.54 -54.90
N SER A 635 39.76 54.48 -54.26
CA SER A 635 40.71 54.20 -53.19
C SER A 635 40.31 54.76 -51.83
N TYR A 636 39.31 55.64 -51.73
CA TYR A 636 39.05 56.43 -50.52
C TYR A 636 37.75 56.04 -49.83
N PHE A 637 37.76 56.10 -48.51
CA PHE A 637 36.56 56.23 -47.65
C PHE A 637 36.48 57.63 -47.08
N CYS A 638 35.26 58.06 -46.76
CA CYS A 638 35.04 59.34 -46.10
C CYS A 638 35.55 59.28 -44.64
N LEU A 639 36.01 60.40 -44.13
CA LEU A 639 36.45 60.61 -42.76
C LEU A 639 36.18 62.07 -42.32
N VAL A 640 36.32 62.31 -41.03
CA VAL A 640 36.34 63.64 -40.46
C VAL A 640 37.76 64.05 -40.18
N VAL A 641 38.19 65.19 -40.69
CA VAL A 641 39.53 65.71 -40.47
C VAL A 641 39.67 66.44 -39.14
N THR A 642 40.89 66.83 -38.81
CA THR A 642 41.26 67.51 -37.56
C THR A 642 40.55 68.84 -37.33
N SER A 643 40.05 69.50 -38.38
CA SER A 643 39.22 70.70 -38.29
C SER A 643 37.74 70.38 -38.03
N GLY A 644 37.33 69.14 -38.08
CA GLY A 644 35.91 68.73 -38.00
C GLY A 644 35.17 68.75 -39.33
N SER A 645 35.85 68.96 -40.47
CA SER A 645 35.27 68.92 -41.80
C SER A 645 35.26 67.54 -42.42
N ALA A 646 34.39 67.26 -43.39
CA ALA A 646 34.40 66.03 -44.18
C ALA A 646 35.62 65.99 -45.10
N TYR A 647 36.15 64.82 -45.36
CA TYR A 647 37.19 64.56 -46.33
C TYR A 647 37.22 63.09 -46.76
N GLY A 648 38.01 62.76 -47.74
CA GLY A 648 38.28 61.38 -48.15
C GLY A 648 39.75 61.01 -47.99
N HIS A 649 40.00 59.78 -47.54
CA HIS A 649 41.39 59.31 -47.45
C HIS A 649 41.49 57.85 -47.92
N SER A 650 42.73 57.47 -48.30
CA SER A 650 43.01 56.17 -48.83
C SER A 650 42.69 55.05 -47.80
N ALA A 651 41.98 54.02 -48.22
CA ALA A 651 41.45 52.93 -47.44
C ALA A 651 42.54 52.17 -46.66
N GLY A 652 43.78 52.13 -47.15
CA GLY A 652 44.88 51.43 -46.50
C GLY A 652 45.49 52.17 -45.31
N TYR A 653 45.21 53.45 -45.09
CA TYR A 653 45.74 54.21 -43.96
C TYR A 653 45.04 53.88 -42.65
N SER A 654 45.73 53.84 -41.55
CA SER A 654 45.16 53.75 -40.21
C SER A 654 44.78 55.15 -39.72
N HIS A 655 43.54 55.33 -39.36
CA HIS A 655 43.00 56.53 -38.75
C HIS A 655 42.12 56.26 -37.52
N GLY A 656 41.59 57.26 -36.89
CA GLY A 656 40.80 57.15 -35.70
C GLY A 656 39.53 56.26 -35.88
N PHE A 657 39.27 55.46 -34.91
CA PHE A 657 38.12 54.56 -34.81
C PHE A 657 37.14 55.10 -33.76
N ALA A 658 35.94 55.40 -34.17
CA ALA A 658 34.87 55.96 -33.34
C ALA A 658 33.56 55.17 -33.51
N PRO A 659 33.50 53.94 -32.97
CA PRO A 659 32.40 53.03 -33.20
C PRO A 659 31.09 53.50 -32.52
N ALA A 660 29.97 53.17 -33.15
CA ALA A 660 28.61 53.37 -32.65
C ALA A 660 27.88 52.03 -32.53
N PHE A 661 26.85 52.00 -31.69
CA PHE A 661 26.03 50.82 -31.44
C PHE A 661 24.64 51.23 -31.01
N CYS A 662 23.71 50.23 -30.98
CA CYS A 662 22.35 50.43 -30.50
C CYS A 662 22.03 49.51 -29.32
N VAL A 663 21.18 50.04 -28.41
CA VAL A 663 20.60 49.28 -27.32
C VAL A 663 19.06 49.39 -27.37
#